data_8868d7620b5a4e487fd6af5e833df8aa
#
_entry.id   8868d7620b5a4e487fd6af5e833df8aa
#
_cell.length_a   1.000
_cell.length_b   1.000
_cell.length_c   1.000
_cell.angle_alpha   90.00
_cell.angle_beta   90.00
_cell.angle_gamma   90.00
#
_symmetry.space_group_name_H-M   'P 1'
#
loop_
_entity.id
_entity.type
_entity.pdbx_description
1 polymer ?
#
loop_
_entity_poly.entity_id
_entity_poly.type
_entity_poly.pdbx_seq_one_letter_code
_entity_poly.pdbx_strand_id
1 'polypeptide(L)'
;MSEKYVFSKEIAGRKMTVEIGELAKQTNASVFVRYGETAVLSNAVMSKEPRDLDFFPLMIGYEERLYAVGKVPGGFIKREGRPAENAILAGRLIDRPIRPLFPDGFRHDVQVINYVMSVDHDNSPEMSAMLGSSLALSISDIPFDGPIAGVFVGRVDGAFIINPTVDEMENSDIDLAVAGTKDAVNMVEAGAKEVSEDDILAAIMFGHAAIKEIIAWQEEIVTQIGAQKMDVVIPEIDDELEVQVYLMAEAKLIDAVKIQEKMARQDAIDAIFDETLAYYTEKESDSATLKDVKSVLNAIVKEQVRHAITVDKIRPDGRKADEIRPLSSRVDLLPRTHGSALFTRGQTQALSIATLGALNEYQKLDGLEIEVGKRFMHHYNFPPFSVGETGRYGAPGRREIGHGALGERALEKVMPSEKEFPYTVRVVSEIIESNGSTSQAAICAGTMALMAAGVPIKAPVAGIAMGLIAKGDAYTILSDIQGMEDHLGDMDFKVAGTAKGITALQMDIKIEGLSREILEEALAQAKIGRLHILEHMLTTISSPRSELSKYAPKIETMTINPDKIRDVIGPGGKQVNEIIDLTGVKIDIEQDGTVFILHDDIDMIRKAVKIIEKITREAEIGATYTGVVKRIESFGAFIEIFDGTEGLVHITELRHEHVKKVEDVLKIGDTIQVKAIEVDQRGRVNLSAKALLEKPEPKIKIGETFTGTVKRIEKFGAFLTLIEGEEALLHVSKICHERVAKVEDVLKIGDKVDVIVSEIDERGRLKLSAKDLIPKPKAEVKEEQATTE
;
A
#
# COMPACT_ATOMS: atom_id res chain seq x y z
N MET A 1 30.47 -40.75 14.38
CA MET A 1 29.42 -40.03 13.63
C MET A 1 28.67 -39.24 14.68
N SER A 2 28.52 -37.91 14.53
CA SER A 2 27.66 -37.13 15.45
C SER A 2 26.22 -37.62 15.32
N GLU A 3 25.59 -37.87 16.43
CA GLU A 3 24.21 -38.31 16.50
C GLU A 3 23.28 -37.23 15.94
N LYS A 4 22.30 -37.63 15.15
CA LYS A 4 21.27 -36.70 14.60
C LYS A 4 20.13 -36.67 15.60
N TYR A 5 19.76 -35.48 16.04
CA TYR A 5 18.60 -35.26 16.90
C TYR A 5 17.49 -34.59 16.09
N VAL A 6 16.23 -34.97 16.32
CA VAL A 6 15.05 -34.38 15.67
C VAL A 6 13.98 -34.15 16.74
N PHE A 7 13.59 -32.88 16.87
CA PHE A 7 12.53 -32.46 17.79
C PHE A 7 11.38 -31.83 17.00
N SER A 8 10.17 -31.95 17.49
CA SER A 8 9.03 -31.32 16.87
C SER A 8 8.00 -30.86 17.89
N LYS A 9 7.34 -29.73 17.61
CA LYS A 9 6.25 -29.14 18.40
C LYS A 9 5.23 -28.51 17.44
N GLU A 10 3.99 -28.49 17.84
CA GLU A 10 2.96 -27.73 17.15
C GLU A 10 2.93 -26.29 17.70
N ILE A 11 3.03 -25.29 16.81
CA ILE A 11 3.00 -23.88 17.15
C ILE A 11 1.95 -23.23 16.24
N ALA A 12 0.99 -22.54 16.83
CA ALA A 12 -0.14 -21.92 16.10
C ALA A 12 -0.82 -22.89 15.11
N GLY A 13 -1.05 -24.16 15.54
CA GLY A 13 -1.69 -25.19 14.73
C GLY A 13 -0.85 -25.78 13.60
N ARG A 14 0.44 -25.42 13.51
CA ARG A 14 1.35 -25.89 12.46
C ARG A 14 2.58 -26.55 13.05
N LYS A 15 3.07 -27.59 12.38
CA LYS A 15 4.21 -28.37 12.86
C LYS A 15 5.53 -27.61 12.63
N MET A 16 6.27 -27.37 13.72
CA MET A 16 7.65 -26.93 13.68
C MET A 16 8.58 -28.09 14.00
N THR A 17 9.66 -28.25 13.25
CA THR A 17 10.66 -29.31 13.42
C THR A 17 12.06 -28.72 13.47
N VAL A 18 12.88 -29.22 14.36
CA VAL A 18 14.28 -28.82 14.55
C VAL A 18 15.17 -30.03 14.37
N GLU A 19 16.18 -29.97 13.49
CA GLU A 19 17.16 -31.01 13.24
C GLU A 19 18.56 -30.50 13.60
N ILE A 20 19.33 -31.29 14.38
CA ILE A 20 20.64 -30.90 14.92
C ILE A 20 21.64 -32.05 14.72
N GLY A 21 22.92 -31.71 14.48
CA GLY A 21 24.02 -32.68 14.40
C GLY A 21 24.34 -33.24 13.00
N GLU A 22 23.53 -32.96 11.99
CA GLU A 22 23.76 -33.41 10.59
C GLU A 22 24.55 -32.41 9.76
N LEU A 23 24.15 -31.13 9.80
CA LEU A 23 24.69 -30.07 8.96
C LEU A 23 25.74 -29.23 9.68
N ALA A 24 26.63 -28.59 8.94
CA ALA A 24 27.62 -27.58 9.38
C ALA A 24 28.38 -27.93 10.65
N LYS A 25 28.96 -29.13 10.74
CA LYS A 25 29.61 -29.71 11.93
C LYS A 25 30.87 -28.98 12.41
N GLN A 26 31.36 -27.97 11.75
CA GLN A 26 32.53 -27.16 12.13
C GLN A 26 32.15 -25.91 12.93
N THR A 27 30.85 -25.65 13.07
CA THR A 27 30.32 -24.52 13.87
C THR A 27 30.25 -24.90 15.35
N ASN A 28 30.15 -23.91 16.25
CA ASN A 28 29.88 -24.19 17.67
C ASN A 28 28.51 -24.90 17.81
N ALA A 29 27.52 -24.45 17.02
CA ALA A 29 26.26 -25.19 16.81
C ALA A 29 25.60 -24.82 15.49
N SER A 30 24.84 -25.78 14.95
CA SER A 30 24.02 -25.63 13.73
C SER A 30 22.65 -26.24 13.94
N VAL A 31 21.62 -25.50 13.59
CA VAL A 31 20.22 -25.86 13.76
C VAL A 31 19.49 -25.69 12.44
N PHE A 32 18.84 -26.77 11.98
CA PHE A 32 17.98 -26.71 10.79
C PHE A 32 16.51 -26.72 11.23
N VAL A 33 15.83 -25.58 11.03
CA VAL A 33 14.44 -25.38 11.43
C VAL A 33 13.53 -25.53 10.23
N ARG A 34 12.43 -26.27 10.37
CA ARG A 34 11.35 -26.32 9.40
C ARG A 34 10.03 -25.93 10.08
N TYR A 35 9.31 -24.98 9.49
CA TYR A 35 7.96 -24.58 9.90
C TYR A 35 7.06 -24.63 8.67
N GLY A 36 6.14 -25.58 8.60
CA GLY A 36 5.49 -25.94 7.34
C GLY A 36 6.52 -26.40 6.30
N GLU A 37 6.55 -25.79 5.13
CA GLU A 37 7.55 -25.99 4.07
C GLU A 37 8.68 -24.96 4.11
N THR A 38 8.61 -23.95 4.99
CA THR A 38 9.71 -23.01 5.22
C THR A 38 10.84 -23.70 5.95
N ALA A 39 12.08 -23.55 5.45
CA ALA A 39 13.28 -24.16 6.02
C ALA A 39 14.42 -23.16 6.14
N VAL A 40 15.01 -23.06 7.33
CA VAL A 40 16.13 -22.14 7.66
C VAL A 40 17.24 -22.92 8.34
N LEU A 41 18.48 -22.69 7.90
CA LEU A 41 19.69 -23.22 8.54
C LEU A 41 20.39 -22.10 9.31
N SER A 42 20.40 -22.19 10.63
CA SER A 42 21.03 -21.24 11.55
C SER A 42 22.35 -21.79 12.08
N ASN A 43 23.44 -21.05 11.94
CA ASN A 43 24.79 -21.47 12.32
C ASN A 43 25.41 -20.45 13.25
N ALA A 44 25.84 -20.86 14.45
CA ALA A 44 26.54 -20.03 15.41
C ALA A 44 28.02 -20.39 15.48
N VAL A 45 28.87 -19.38 15.39
CA VAL A 45 30.33 -19.51 15.50
C VAL A 45 30.89 -18.39 16.36
N MET A 46 31.86 -18.71 17.21
CA MET A 46 32.57 -17.77 18.07
C MET A 46 34.07 -17.84 17.78
N SER A 47 34.75 -16.69 17.85
CA SER A 47 36.20 -16.62 17.73
C SER A 47 36.87 -17.25 18.95
N LYS A 48 38.06 -17.85 18.77
CA LYS A 48 38.84 -18.46 19.89
C LYS A 48 39.37 -17.42 20.84
N GLU A 49 39.77 -16.26 20.35
CA GLU A 49 40.36 -15.18 21.11
C GLU A 49 39.42 -13.96 21.15
N PRO A 50 39.37 -13.22 22.27
CA PRO A 50 38.63 -11.98 22.36
C PRO A 50 39.25 -10.89 21.46
N ARG A 51 38.47 -9.93 21.03
CA ARG A 51 38.89 -8.74 20.29
C ARG A 51 39.24 -7.59 21.25
N ASP A 52 40.21 -6.80 20.83
CA ASP A 52 40.52 -5.54 21.51
C ASP A 52 39.56 -4.42 21.00
N LEU A 53 38.34 -4.47 21.51
CA LEU A 53 37.26 -3.54 21.18
C LEU A 53 36.59 -3.05 22.47
N ASP A 54 35.97 -1.88 22.40
CA ASP A 54 35.18 -1.29 23.49
C ASP A 54 33.71 -1.69 23.46
N PHE A 55 33.29 -2.50 22.46
CA PHE A 55 31.91 -3.03 22.28
C PHE A 55 31.91 -4.52 22.02
N PHE A 56 30.78 -5.17 22.21
CA PHE A 56 30.56 -6.59 21.87
C PHE A 56 30.38 -6.80 20.36
N PRO A 57 31.28 -7.53 19.69
CA PRO A 57 31.25 -7.76 18.26
C PRO A 57 30.32 -8.93 17.88
N LEU A 58 28.99 -8.72 17.96
CA LEU A 58 27.97 -9.65 17.50
C LEU A 58 27.55 -9.30 16.09
N MET A 59 27.52 -10.30 15.21
CA MET A 59 27.00 -10.19 13.86
C MET A 59 25.90 -11.23 13.61
N ILE A 60 24.68 -10.78 13.39
CA ILE A 60 23.58 -11.61 12.89
C ILE A 60 23.43 -11.37 11.37
N GLY A 61 23.64 -12.43 10.58
CA GLY A 61 23.41 -12.46 9.15
C GLY A 61 22.08 -13.16 8.84
N TYR A 62 21.36 -12.63 7.87
CA TYR A 62 20.17 -13.26 7.32
C TYR A 62 20.31 -13.24 5.80
N GLU A 63 20.37 -14.42 5.20
CA GLU A 63 20.73 -14.61 3.82
C GLU A 63 19.54 -15.18 3.05
N GLU A 64 18.90 -14.35 2.27
CA GLU A 64 17.86 -14.73 1.32
C GLU A 64 18.48 -15.39 0.10
N ARG A 65 18.01 -16.59 -0.24
CA ARG A 65 18.42 -17.33 -1.42
C ARG A 65 17.21 -17.50 -2.34
N LEU A 66 17.27 -16.93 -3.54
CA LEU A 66 16.12 -16.92 -4.46
C LEU A 66 15.69 -18.32 -4.89
N TYR A 67 16.56 -19.32 -4.81
CA TYR A 67 16.17 -20.73 -5.00
C TYR A 67 15.14 -21.20 -3.97
N ALA A 68 15.03 -20.54 -2.79
CA ALA A 68 14.05 -20.86 -1.76
C ALA A 68 12.59 -20.72 -2.23
N VAL A 69 12.36 -19.87 -3.23
CA VAL A 69 11.07 -19.67 -3.91
C VAL A 69 11.12 -20.06 -5.39
N GLY A 70 12.14 -20.84 -5.80
CA GLY A 70 12.29 -21.33 -7.18
C GLY A 70 12.65 -20.25 -8.21
N LYS A 71 13.15 -19.09 -7.78
CA LYS A 71 13.53 -17.99 -8.67
C LYS A 71 15.02 -18.01 -9.02
N VAL A 72 15.37 -17.56 -10.22
CA VAL A 72 16.73 -17.18 -10.61
C VAL A 72 16.87 -15.66 -10.43
N PRO A 73 17.97 -15.17 -9.81
CA PRO A 73 18.16 -13.73 -9.60
C PRO A 73 17.95 -12.90 -10.88
N GLY A 74 17.19 -11.83 -10.80
CA GLY A 74 16.80 -10.97 -11.93
C GLY A 74 17.96 -10.19 -12.54
N GLY A 75 19.01 -9.88 -11.75
CA GLY A 75 20.16 -9.11 -12.15
C GLY A 75 20.97 -9.78 -13.29
N PHE A 76 21.82 -8.99 -13.97
CA PHE A 76 22.61 -9.44 -15.13
C PHE A 76 23.52 -10.65 -14.82
N ILE A 77 24.18 -10.67 -13.65
CA ILE A 77 25.10 -11.73 -13.23
C ILE A 77 24.40 -13.01 -12.73
N LYS A 78 23.06 -12.99 -12.63
CA LYS A 78 22.25 -14.13 -12.16
C LYS A 78 22.72 -14.74 -10.83
N ARG A 79 23.15 -13.88 -9.91
CA ARG A 79 23.61 -14.24 -8.57
C ARG A 79 23.14 -13.18 -7.57
N GLU A 80 22.81 -13.60 -6.35
CA GLU A 80 22.52 -12.68 -5.23
C GLU A 80 23.72 -11.78 -4.98
N GLY A 81 23.46 -10.50 -4.75
CA GLY A 81 24.45 -9.46 -4.47
C GLY A 81 24.59 -9.17 -2.96
N ARG A 82 24.48 -7.89 -2.63
CA ARG A 82 24.37 -7.46 -1.23
C ARG A 82 23.00 -7.85 -0.69
N PRO A 83 22.90 -8.14 0.64
CA PRO A 83 21.59 -8.40 1.25
C PRO A 83 20.57 -7.31 0.90
N ALA A 84 19.35 -7.72 0.54
CA ALA A 84 18.23 -6.83 0.32
C ALA A 84 17.85 -6.09 1.61
N GLU A 85 17.02 -5.05 1.50
CA GLU A 85 16.54 -4.28 2.66
C GLU A 85 15.85 -5.19 3.67
N ASN A 86 14.96 -6.08 3.22
CA ASN A 86 14.25 -7.02 4.07
C ASN A 86 15.19 -7.99 4.80
N ALA A 87 16.23 -8.48 4.13
CA ALA A 87 17.25 -9.32 4.77
C ALA A 87 18.01 -8.58 5.88
N ILE A 88 18.31 -7.30 5.69
CA ILE A 88 18.95 -6.45 6.71
C ILE A 88 17.99 -6.23 7.89
N LEU A 89 16.71 -5.97 7.62
CA LEU A 89 15.69 -5.78 8.66
C LEU A 89 15.45 -7.07 9.45
N ALA A 90 15.35 -8.22 8.80
CA ALA A 90 15.23 -9.52 9.46
C ALA A 90 16.44 -9.82 10.34
N GLY A 91 17.67 -9.54 9.85
CA GLY A 91 18.89 -9.67 10.67
C GLY A 91 18.87 -8.76 11.90
N ARG A 92 18.32 -7.54 11.81
CA ARG A 92 18.14 -6.62 12.93
C ARG A 92 17.05 -7.10 13.91
N LEU A 93 15.95 -7.64 13.38
CA LEU A 93 14.86 -8.21 14.18
C LEU A 93 15.37 -9.33 15.10
N ILE A 94 16.34 -10.14 14.63
CA ILE A 94 16.94 -11.23 15.38
C ILE A 94 18.05 -10.74 16.33
N ASP A 95 18.89 -9.76 15.91
CA ASP A 95 20.01 -9.21 16.70
C ASP A 95 19.51 -8.54 18.00
N ARG A 96 18.45 -7.75 17.92
CA ARG A 96 17.97 -6.91 19.02
C ARG A 96 17.58 -7.69 20.28
N PRO A 97 16.80 -8.78 20.22
CA PRO A 97 16.47 -9.56 21.42
C PRO A 97 17.61 -10.46 21.91
N ILE A 98 18.59 -10.80 21.06
CA ILE A 98 19.72 -11.69 21.40
C ILE A 98 20.83 -10.91 22.10
N ARG A 99 21.18 -9.74 21.61
CA ARG A 99 22.35 -8.95 22.06
C ARG A 99 22.38 -8.65 23.56
N PRO A 100 21.27 -8.25 24.22
CA PRO A 100 21.26 -7.95 25.65
C PRO A 100 21.53 -9.15 26.57
N LEU A 101 21.45 -10.37 26.05
CA LEU A 101 21.59 -11.63 26.81
C LEU A 101 23.01 -12.21 26.74
N PHE A 102 24.00 -11.40 26.36
CA PHE A 102 25.40 -11.72 26.49
C PHE A 102 25.99 -10.99 27.70
N PRO A 103 26.96 -11.63 28.43
CA PRO A 103 27.56 -11.00 29.58
C PRO A 103 28.21 -9.65 29.25
N ASP A 104 28.04 -8.67 30.14
CA ASP A 104 28.72 -7.39 30.02
C ASP A 104 30.25 -7.60 29.97
N GLY A 105 30.94 -6.87 29.09
CA GLY A 105 32.38 -7.05 28.92
C GLY A 105 32.80 -8.22 28.01
N PHE A 106 31.91 -9.05 27.54
CA PHE A 106 32.23 -10.10 26.55
C PHE A 106 32.74 -9.52 25.24
N ARG A 107 33.88 -10.01 24.70
CA ARG A 107 34.60 -9.40 23.56
C ARG A 107 34.99 -10.38 22.45
N HIS A 108 34.58 -11.66 22.52
CA HIS A 108 34.76 -12.57 21.38
C HIS A 108 33.86 -12.19 20.23
N ASP A 109 34.34 -12.33 18.97
CA ASP A 109 33.48 -12.23 17.82
C ASP A 109 32.47 -13.37 17.86
N VAL A 110 31.18 -13.05 17.86
CA VAL A 110 30.11 -14.02 17.68
C VAL A 110 29.37 -13.73 16.36
N GLN A 111 29.25 -14.77 15.55
CA GLN A 111 28.60 -14.69 14.28
C GLN A 111 27.50 -15.74 14.18
N VAL A 112 26.26 -15.31 13.93
CA VAL A 112 25.12 -16.18 13.66
C VAL A 112 24.64 -15.90 12.24
N ILE A 113 24.70 -16.93 11.38
CA ILE A 113 24.31 -16.81 9.99
C ILE A 113 23.10 -17.71 9.73
N ASN A 114 22.03 -17.11 9.28
CA ASN A 114 20.78 -17.75 8.92
C ASN A 114 20.63 -17.82 7.38
N TYR A 115 20.57 -19.01 6.82
CA TYR A 115 20.27 -19.25 5.41
C TYR A 115 18.81 -19.63 5.25
N VAL A 116 18.03 -18.82 4.53
CA VAL A 116 16.67 -19.18 4.12
C VAL A 116 16.77 -20.07 2.89
N MET A 117 16.39 -21.35 3.03
CA MET A 117 16.61 -22.39 2.01
C MET A 117 15.34 -22.86 1.31
N SER A 118 14.18 -22.66 1.93
CA SER A 118 12.84 -22.89 1.36
C SER A 118 11.85 -21.95 2.02
N VAL A 119 10.89 -21.42 1.27
CA VAL A 119 9.86 -20.52 1.77
C VAL A 119 8.47 -20.99 1.35
N ASP A 120 7.64 -21.15 2.35
CA ASP A 120 6.20 -21.25 2.32
C ASP A 120 5.69 -19.95 2.95
N HIS A 121 5.06 -19.08 2.15
CA HIS A 121 4.73 -17.72 2.57
C HIS A 121 3.78 -17.64 3.78
N ASP A 122 3.04 -18.71 4.09
CA ASP A 122 2.21 -18.78 5.29
C ASP A 122 3.04 -19.04 6.57
N ASN A 123 4.32 -19.35 6.44
CA ASN A 123 5.22 -19.65 7.55
C ASN A 123 6.47 -18.76 7.48
N SER A 124 6.51 -17.73 8.34
CA SER A 124 7.60 -16.75 8.35
C SER A 124 8.98 -17.37 8.49
N PRO A 125 9.90 -17.10 7.56
CA PRO A 125 11.30 -17.49 7.71
C PRO A 125 12.03 -16.72 8.81
N GLU A 126 11.61 -15.48 9.14
CA GLU A 126 12.23 -14.63 10.18
C GLU A 126 12.06 -15.26 11.58
N MET A 127 10.86 -15.72 11.91
CA MET A 127 10.59 -16.38 13.20
C MET A 127 11.28 -17.73 13.28
N SER A 128 11.38 -18.45 12.16
CA SER A 128 12.17 -19.69 12.06
C SER A 128 13.67 -19.43 12.27
N ALA A 129 14.21 -18.36 11.70
CA ALA A 129 15.60 -17.93 11.87
C ALA A 129 15.88 -17.44 13.29
N MET A 130 14.94 -16.75 13.92
CA MET A 130 15.06 -16.31 15.33
C MET A 130 15.11 -17.52 16.27
N LEU A 131 14.21 -18.48 16.11
CA LEU A 131 14.25 -19.74 16.88
C LEU A 131 15.57 -20.50 16.64
N GLY A 132 15.97 -20.66 15.38
CA GLY A 132 17.22 -21.34 15.01
C GLY A 132 18.46 -20.66 15.58
N SER A 133 18.51 -19.32 15.55
CA SER A 133 19.59 -18.52 16.13
C SER A 133 19.65 -18.69 17.65
N SER A 134 18.51 -18.54 18.33
CA SER A 134 18.38 -18.71 19.78
C SER A 134 18.81 -20.11 20.21
N LEU A 135 18.31 -21.13 19.52
CA LEU A 135 18.62 -22.51 19.88
C LEU A 135 20.09 -22.88 19.57
N ALA A 136 20.65 -22.40 18.43
CA ALA A 136 22.07 -22.61 18.12
C ALA A 136 22.98 -21.98 19.19
N LEU A 137 22.69 -20.77 19.65
CA LEU A 137 23.42 -20.15 20.76
C LEU A 137 23.20 -20.92 22.07
N SER A 138 21.99 -21.34 22.38
CA SER A 138 21.64 -22.00 23.64
C SER A 138 22.26 -23.40 23.79
N ILE A 139 22.35 -24.19 22.71
CA ILE A 139 22.96 -25.55 22.74
C ILE A 139 24.49 -25.55 22.61
N SER A 140 25.10 -24.39 22.18
CA SER A 140 26.55 -24.25 22.04
C SER A 140 27.23 -23.92 23.35
N ASP A 141 28.57 -23.92 23.35
CA ASP A 141 29.43 -23.46 24.45
C ASP A 141 29.53 -21.93 24.53
N ILE A 142 28.93 -21.18 23.62
CA ILE A 142 28.87 -19.71 23.59
C ILE A 142 28.08 -19.20 24.82
N PRO A 143 28.62 -18.22 25.61
CA PRO A 143 27.98 -17.72 26.82
C PRO A 143 26.78 -16.81 26.46
N PHE A 144 25.64 -17.40 26.40
CA PHE A 144 24.37 -16.78 26.06
C PHE A 144 23.30 -17.12 27.11
N ASP A 145 22.71 -16.09 27.74
CA ASP A 145 21.72 -16.21 28.82
C ASP A 145 20.25 -16.32 28.28
N GLY A 146 20.10 -16.94 27.10
CA GLY A 146 18.80 -17.29 26.55
C GLY A 146 18.27 -18.62 27.10
N PRO A 147 17.22 -19.18 26.47
CA PRO A 147 16.78 -18.86 25.11
C PRO A 147 15.85 -17.66 24.99
N ILE A 148 15.68 -17.19 23.74
CA ILE A 148 14.62 -16.27 23.31
C ILE A 148 13.69 -16.96 22.33
N ALA A 149 12.50 -16.40 22.19
CA ALA A 149 11.61 -16.70 21.07
C ALA A 149 10.91 -15.45 20.55
N GLY A 150 10.41 -15.52 19.34
CA GLY A 150 9.57 -14.48 18.75
C GLY A 150 8.39 -15.05 17.99
N VAL A 151 7.35 -14.25 17.87
CA VAL A 151 6.15 -14.53 17.09
C VAL A 151 5.67 -13.27 16.38
N PHE A 152 4.99 -13.46 15.26
CA PHE A 152 4.13 -12.41 14.72
C PHE A 152 2.74 -12.49 15.37
N VAL A 153 2.11 -11.33 15.59
CA VAL A 153 0.74 -11.21 16.07
C VAL A 153 -0.04 -10.34 15.10
N GLY A 154 -1.09 -10.90 14.54
CA GLY A 154 -2.11 -10.19 13.76
C GLY A 154 -3.41 -10.04 14.55
N ARG A 155 -4.33 -9.21 14.04
CA ARG A 155 -5.69 -9.10 14.57
C ARG A 155 -6.70 -8.99 13.43
N VAL A 156 -7.60 -9.98 13.34
CA VAL A 156 -8.68 -10.03 12.36
C VAL A 156 -10.01 -10.07 13.10
N ASP A 157 -10.95 -9.21 12.75
CA ASP A 157 -12.27 -9.10 13.38
C ASP A 157 -12.21 -8.98 14.93
N GLY A 158 -11.17 -8.31 15.43
CA GLY A 158 -10.93 -8.11 16.86
C GLY A 158 -10.28 -9.30 17.58
N ALA A 159 -10.03 -10.44 16.92
CA ALA A 159 -9.36 -11.60 17.49
C ALA A 159 -7.85 -11.59 17.16
N PHE A 160 -7.00 -11.79 18.18
CA PHE A 160 -5.55 -11.93 17.96
C PHE A 160 -5.19 -13.32 17.41
N ILE A 161 -4.22 -13.35 16.51
CA ILE A 161 -3.72 -14.56 15.83
C ILE A 161 -2.21 -14.61 15.96
N ILE A 162 -1.64 -15.76 16.35
CA ILE A 162 -0.19 -16.01 16.37
C ILE A 162 0.28 -16.51 15.01
N ASN A 163 1.33 -15.89 14.48
CA ASN A 163 1.92 -16.21 13.19
C ASN A 163 0.84 -16.30 12.08
N PRO A 164 0.09 -15.21 11.80
CA PRO A 164 -0.97 -15.21 10.81
C PRO A 164 -0.46 -15.64 9.43
N THR A 165 -1.31 -16.29 8.66
CA THR A 165 -1.08 -16.57 7.23
C THR A 165 -1.09 -15.29 6.41
N VAL A 166 -0.72 -15.38 5.13
CA VAL A 166 -0.75 -14.22 4.22
C VAL A 166 -2.16 -13.62 4.15
N ASP A 167 -3.18 -14.45 3.94
CA ASP A 167 -4.57 -13.99 3.84
C ASP A 167 -5.08 -13.35 5.15
N GLU A 168 -4.68 -13.88 6.31
CA GLU A 168 -5.01 -13.31 7.61
C GLU A 168 -4.30 -11.98 7.84
N MET A 169 -3.02 -11.85 7.41
CA MET A 169 -2.25 -10.62 7.57
C MET A 169 -2.78 -9.48 6.67
N GLU A 170 -3.24 -9.75 5.46
CA GLU A 170 -3.89 -8.75 4.58
C GLU A 170 -5.12 -8.12 5.25
N ASN A 171 -5.90 -8.91 5.97
CA ASN A 171 -7.10 -8.49 6.68
C ASN A 171 -6.81 -7.96 8.09
N SER A 172 -5.59 -8.06 8.57
CA SER A 172 -5.18 -7.60 9.89
C SER A 172 -5.03 -6.09 9.97
N ASP A 173 -5.39 -5.51 11.12
CA ASP A 173 -5.12 -4.11 11.46
C ASP A 173 -3.86 -3.94 12.33
N ILE A 174 -3.23 -5.06 12.74
CA ILE A 174 -1.97 -5.12 13.48
C ILE A 174 -1.01 -6.05 12.75
N ASP A 175 0.20 -5.59 12.51
CA ASP A 175 1.36 -6.37 12.08
C ASP A 175 2.45 -6.17 13.13
N LEU A 176 2.54 -7.10 14.08
CA LEU A 176 3.35 -6.97 15.28
C LEU A 176 4.33 -8.14 15.42
N ALA A 177 5.62 -7.85 15.43
CA ALA A 177 6.65 -8.77 15.86
C ALA A 177 6.95 -8.56 17.35
N VAL A 178 6.86 -9.60 18.13
CA VAL A 178 7.21 -9.63 19.57
C VAL A 178 8.28 -10.68 19.79
N ALA A 179 9.32 -10.33 20.52
CA ALA A 179 10.30 -11.30 21.01
C ALA A 179 10.63 -11.05 22.49
N GLY A 180 11.09 -12.09 23.16
CA GLY A 180 11.43 -12.01 24.57
C GLY A 180 11.97 -13.31 25.16
N THR A 181 12.24 -13.24 26.45
CA THR A 181 12.54 -14.38 27.32
C THR A 181 11.22 -14.92 27.93
N LYS A 182 11.34 -15.99 28.74
CA LYS A 182 10.16 -16.50 29.48
C LYS A 182 9.59 -15.49 30.46
N ASP A 183 10.40 -14.59 30.96
CA ASP A 183 10.04 -13.70 32.05
C ASP A 183 9.52 -12.35 31.53
N ALA A 184 10.06 -11.88 30.40
CA ALA A 184 9.73 -10.55 29.89
C ALA A 184 9.86 -10.40 28.38
N VAL A 185 9.15 -9.39 27.83
CA VAL A 185 9.31 -8.90 26.45
C VAL A 185 10.53 -8.02 26.39
N ASN A 186 11.43 -8.24 25.42
CA ASN A 186 12.64 -7.43 25.25
C ASN A 186 12.77 -6.79 23.86
N MET A 187 11.89 -7.14 22.92
CA MET A 187 11.83 -6.50 21.59
C MET A 187 10.41 -6.47 21.07
N VAL A 188 10.00 -5.31 20.56
CA VAL A 188 8.73 -5.13 19.84
C VAL A 188 8.97 -4.33 18.59
N GLU A 189 8.30 -4.71 17.51
CA GLU A 189 8.23 -3.93 16.25
C GLU A 189 6.86 -4.09 15.62
N ALA A 190 6.14 -2.98 15.40
CA ALA A 190 4.79 -3.02 14.90
C ALA A 190 4.49 -2.00 13.80
N GLY A 191 3.64 -2.41 12.87
CA GLY A 191 2.81 -1.54 12.05
C GLY A 191 1.33 -1.72 12.43
N ALA A 192 0.56 -0.65 12.46
CA ALA A 192 -0.85 -0.72 12.84
C ALA A 192 -1.72 0.30 12.08
N LYS A 193 -2.99 -0.04 11.86
CA LYS A 193 -3.96 0.81 11.17
C LYS A 193 -4.72 1.69 12.18
N GLU A 194 -4.01 2.63 12.86
CA GLU A 194 -4.56 3.53 13.89
C GLU A 194 -5.15 2.78 15.11
N VAL A 195 -4.42 1.78 15.61
CA VAL A 195 -4.85 0.94 16.75
C VAL A 195 -4.59 1.64 18.08
N SER A 196 -5.45 1.40 19.08
CA SER A 196 -5.30 1.99 20.41
C SER A 196 -4.07 1.45 21.16
N GLU A 197 -3.56 2.24 22.11
CA GLU A 197 -2.45 1.86 22.97
C GLU A 197 -2.78 0.59 23.79
N ASP A 198 -4.02 0.48 24.29
CA ASP A 198 -4.51 -0.67 25.06
C ASP A 198 -4.54 -1.96 24.23
N ASP A 199 -4.98 -1.87 22.96
CA ASP A 199 -5.03 -3.01 22.04
C ASP A 199 -3.62 -3.46 21.65
N ILE A 200 -2.70 -2.52 21.43
CA ILE A 200 -1.28 -2.84 21.16
C ILE A 200 -0.67 -3.55 22.38
N LEU A 201 -0.89 -3.06 23.60
CA LEU A 201 -0.43 -3.72 24.82
C LEU A 201 -1.02 -5.13 24.94
N ALA A 202 -2.30 -5.29 24.66
CA ALA A 202 -2.97 -6.61 24.69
C ALA A 202 -2.35 -7.57 23.64
N ALA A 203 -2.05 -7.09 22.43
CA ALA A 203 -1.38 -7.86 21.39
C ALA A 203 0.05 -8.31 21.81
N ILE A 204 0.83 -7.41 22.41
CA ILE A 204 2.17 -7.72 22.95
C ILE A 204 2.07 -8.84 24.01
N MET A 205 1.15 -8.72 24.96
CA MET A 205 0.98 -9.72 26.03
C MET A 205 0.46 -11.06 25.49
N PHE A 206 -0.38 -11.03 24.47
CA PHE A 206 -0.84 -12.23 23.78
C PHE A 206 0.32 -12.96 23.07
N GLY A 207 1.19 -12.23 22.38
CA GLY A 207 2.40 -12.76 21.77
C GLY A 207 3.36 -13.35 22.81
N HIS A 208 3.56 -12.67 23.95
CA HIS A 208 4.43 -13.15 25.01
C HIS A 208 3.95 -14.46 25.64
N ALA A 209 2.65 -14.68 25.73
CA ALA A 209 2.11 -15.97 26.18
C ALA A 209 2.56 -17.15 25.28
N ALA A 210 2.51 -16.96 23.94
CA ALA A 210 3.00 -17.96 22.99
C ALA A 210 4.53 -18.12 23.04
N ILE A 211 5.28 -17.04 23.26
CA ILE A 211 6.74 -17.06 23.41
C ILE A 211 7.15 -17.98 24.58
N LYS A 212 6.48 -17.91 25.71
CA LYS A 212 6.76 -18.78 26.88
C LYS A 212 6.66 -20.27 26.56
N GLU A 213 5.71 -20.67 25.73
CA GLU A 213 5.54 -22.07 25.31
C GLU A 213 6.69 -22.53 24.38
N ILE A 214 7.16 -21.63 23.50
CA ILE A 214 8.28 -21.92 22.60
C ILE A 214 9.60 -22.00 23.36
N ILE A 215 9.80 -21.12 24.35
CA ILE A 215 10.97 -21.13 25.20
C ILE A 215 11.04 -22.40 26.05
N ALA A 216 9.94 -22.80 26.69
CA ALA A 216 9.90 -24.05 27.44
C ALA A 216 10.31 -25.25 26.58
N TRP A 217 9.91 -25.28 25.30
CA TRP A 217 10.35 -26.32 24.38
C TRP A 217 11.86 -26.22 24.05
N GLN A 218 12.41 -25.03 23.90
CA GLN A 218 13.85 -24.86 23.70
C GLN A 218 14.63 -25.31 24.94
N GLU A 219 14.17 -24.99 26.18
CA GLU A 219 14.80 -25.44 27.44
C GLU A 219 14.83 -26.98 27.56
N GLU A 220 13.75 -27.66 27.10
CA GLU A 220 13.72 -29.14 27.02
C GLU A 220 14.81 -29.68 26.07
N ILE A 221 15.01 -29.05 24.91
CA ILE A 221 16.05 -29.44 23.95
C ILE A 221 17.45 -29.18 24.54
N VAL A 222 17.66 -27.97 25.09
CA VAL A 222 18.95 -27.61 25.71
C VAL A 222 19.31 -28.59 26.84
N THR A 223 18.35 -29.00 27.65
CA THR A 223 18.58 -29.98 28.73
C THR A 223 19.09 -31.34 28.21
N GLN A 224 18.68 -31.74 26.99
CA GLN A 224 19.06 -33.02 26.40
C GLN A 224 20.40 -33.00 25.67
N ILE A 225 20.74 -31.90 25.00
CA ILE A 225 21.88 -31.84 24.07
C ILE A 225 22.76 -30.59 24.21
N GLY A 226 22.45 -29.69 25.15
CA GLY A 226 23.23 -28.46 25.38
C GLY A 226 24.65 -28.77 25.85
N ALA A 227 25.61 -28.00 25.30
CA ALA A 227 26.97 -27.99 25.76
C ALA A 227 27.11 -27.17 27.05
N GLN A 228 28.14 -27.46 27.84
CA GLN A 228 28.51 -26.58 28.94
C GLN A 228 29.00 -25.24 28.38
N LYS A 229 28.51 -24.12 28.92
CA LYS A 229 28.93 -22.78 28.52
C LYS A 229 30.39 -22.57 28.94
N MET A 230 31.13 -21.80 28.10
CA MET A 230 32.49 -21.39 28.47
C MET A 230 32.42 -20.41 29.62
N ASP A 231 33.44 -20.52 30.52
CA ASP A 231 33.60 -19.53 31.58
C ASP A 231 34.08 -18.20 30.99
N VAL A 232 33.32 -17.12 31.25
CA VAL A 232 33.70 -15.77 30.82
C VAL A 232 34.59 -15.13 31.87
N VAL A 233 35.84 -14.92 31.50
CA VAL A 233 36.78 -14.17 32.37
C VAL A 233 36.72 -12.70 31.93
N ILE A 234 36.03 -11.88 32.69
CA ILE A 234 36.07 -10.43 32.52
C ILE A 234 37.23 -9.91 33.39
N PRO A 235 38.17 -9.16 32.80
CA PRO A 235 39.24 -8.53 33.62
C PRO A 235 38.60 -7.61 34.66
N GLU A 236 38.87 -7.87 35.91
CA GLU A 236 38.45 -6.98 37.00
C GLU A 236 39.37 -5.74 37.00
N ILE A 237 38.78 -4.55 37.15
CA ILE A 237 39.52 -3.32 37.33
C ILE A 237 40.09 -3.33 38.76
N ASP A 238 41.37 -2.91 38.95
CA ASP A 238 42.00 -2.80 40.24
C ASP A 238 41.20 -1.84 41.14
N ASP A 239 40.71 -2.33 42.29
CA ASP A 239 39.93 -1.56 43.26
C ASP A 239 40.64 -0.25 43.69
N GLU A 240 41.99 -0.29 43.82
CA GLU A 240 42.78 0.89 44.19
C GLU A 240 42.80 1.94 43.09
N LEU A 241 42.87 1.49 41.82
CA LEU A 241 42.76 2.33 40.64
C LEU A 241 41.38 2.98 40.57
N GLU A 242 40.34 2.18 40.72
CA GLU A 242 38.95 2.64 40.71
C GLU A 242 38.73 3.75 41.75
N VAL A 243 39.07 3.52 42.99
CA VAL A 243 38.97 4.52 44.08
C VAL A 243 39.75 5.79 43.77
N GLN A 244 40.96 5.69 43.21
CA GLN A 244 41.77 6.87 42.86
C GLN A 244 41.09 7.70 41.75
N VAL A 245 40.57 7.08 40.71
CA VAL A 245 39.84 7.75 39.62
C VAL A 245 38.60 8.43 40.17
N TYR A 246 37.82 7.78 41.01
CA TYR A 246 36.66 8.37 41.68
C TYR A 246 37.05 9.64 42.46
N LEU A 247 38.06 9.57 43.28
CA LEU A 247 38.53 10.72 44.07
C LEU A 247 39.01 11.91 43.23
N MET A 248 39.52 11.65 42.02
CA MET A 248 40.00 12.69 41.10
C MET A 248 38.90 13.33 40.27
N ALA A 249 37.92 12.54 39.80
CA ALA A 249 37.03 12.96 38.74
C ALA A 249 35.56 13.11 39.17
N GLU A 250 35.08 12.37 40.19
CA GLU A 250 33.62 12.29 40.50
C GLU A 250 33.01 13.67 40.75
N ALA A 251 33.57 14.49 41.62
CA ALA A 251 32.99 15.81 41.95
C ALA A 251 32.92 16.73 40.73
N LYS A 252 33.95 16.69 39.86
CA LYS A 252 33.98 17.47 38.61
C LYS A 252 32.96 16.96 37.62
N LEU A 253 32.80 15.64 37.47
CA LEU A 253 31.85 15.03 36.57
C LEU A 253 30.42 15.27 37.02
N ILE A 254 30.12 15.27 38.35
CA ILE A 254 28.78 15.66 38.87
C ILE A 254 28.38 17.07 38.39
N ASP A 255 29.32 18.01 38.39
CA ASP A 255 29.07 19.38 37.93
C ASP A 255 28.95 19.45 36.39
N ALA A 256 29.82 18.72 35.69
CA ALA A 256 29.85 18.70 34.23
C ALA A 256 28.55 18.12 33.62
N VAL A 257 28.03 17.02 34.17
CA VAL A 257 26.79 16.39 33.66
C VAL A 257 25.53 17.26 33.86
N LYS A 258 25.56 18.27 34.73
CA LYS A 258 24.48 19.22 34.99
C LYS A 258 24.45 20.39 34.01
N ILE A 259 25.46 20.55 33.16
CA ILE A 259 25.51 21.61 32.14
C ILE A 259 24.42 21.33 31.09
N GLN A 260 23.49 22.25 30.95
CA GLN A 260 22.28 22.02 30.13
C GLN A 260 22.59 22.00 28.64
N GLU A 261 23.51 22.85 28.15
CA GLU A 261 23.88 22.92 26.74
C GLU A 261 24.77 21.73 26.38
N LYS A 262 24.42 21.03 25.28
CA LYS A 262 25.02 19.74 24.85
C LYS A 262 26.53 19.84 24.64
N MET A 263 26.96 20.81 23.81
CA MET A 263 28.38 20.92 23.43
C MET A 263 29.23 21.33 24.63
N ALA A 264 28.80 22.34 25.39
CA ALA A 264 29.49 22.77 26.61
C ALA A 264 29.59 21.66 27.68
N ARG A 265 28.55 20.83 27.80
CA ARG A 265 28.58 19.64 28.67
C ARG A 265 29.57 18.62 28.17
N GLN A 266 29.59 18.31 26.87
CA GLN A 266 30.56 17.36 26.30
C GLN A 266 31.99 17.86 26.44
N ASP A 267 32.27 19.11 26.10
CA ASP A 267 33.59 19.74 26.25
C ASP A 267 34.08 19.68 27.70
N ALA A 268 33.19 19.91 28.67
CA ALA A 268 33.53 19.80 30.10
C ALA A 268 33.82 18.36 30.51
N ILE A 269 33.07 17.38 30.04
CA ILE A 269 33.34 15.96 30.31
C ILE A 269 34.65 15.54 29.66
N ASP A 270 34.89 15.88 28.41
CA ASP A 270 36.11 15.52 27.67
C ASP A 270 37.34 16.15 28.32
N ALA A 271 37.27 17.41 28.77
CA ALA A 271 38.35 18.05 29.49
C ALA A 271 38.74 17.32 30.81
N ILE A 272 37.73 16.79 31.54
CA ILE A 272 37.99 16.00 32.77
C ILE A 272 38.61 14.66 32.42
N PHE A 273 38.19 14.01 31.36
CA PHE A 273 38.75 12.76 30.84
C PHE A 273 40.18 12.97 30.43
N ASP A 274 40.48 14.00 29.65
CA ASP A 274 41.84 14.33 29.18
C ASP A 274 42.77 14.64 30.36
N GLU A 275 42.33 15.44 31.33
CA GLU A 275 43.08 15.73 32.55
C GLU A 275 43.44 14.44 33.34
N THR A 276 42.46 13.56 33.53
CA THR A 276 42.63 12.31 34.26
C THR A 276 43.55 11.34 33.51
N LEU A 277 43.35 11.15 32.21
CA LEU A 277 44.19 10.31 31.37
C LEU A 277 45.62 10.83 31.26
N ALA A 278 45.83 12.15 31.18
CA ALA A 278 47.16 12.78 31.17
C ALA A 278 47.92 12.47 32.46
N TYR A 279 47.27 12.56 33.62
CA TYR A 279 47.90 12.20 34.93
C TYR A 279 48.41 10.75 34.93
N TYR A 280 47.67 9.79 34.41
CA TYR A 280 48.12 8.39 34.36
C TYR A 280 49.16 8.16 33.24
N THR A 281 49.11 8.91 32.15
CA THR A 281 50.12 8.85 31.10
C THR A 281 51.50 9.38 31.62
N GLU A 282 51.50 10.48 32.38
CA GLU A 282 52.72 11.03 33.00
C GLU A 282 53.32 10.06 34.04
N LYS A 283 52.54 9.18 34.64
CA LYS A 283 53.00 8.09 35.53
C LYS A 283 53.49 6.88 34.76
N GLU A 284 53.64 6.92 33.46
CA GLU A 284 54.10 5.82 32.60
C GLU A 284 53.21 4.57 32.71
N SER A 285 51.89 4.77 32.96
CA SER A 285 50.91 3.67 32.99
C SER A 285 50.81 3.02 31.62
N ASP A 286 50.59 1.69 31.61
CA ASP A 286 50.44 0.96 30.37
C ASP A 286 49.10 1.22 29.68
N SER A 287 48.97 0.74 28.47
CA SER A 287 47.76 0.93 27.66
C SER A 287 46.51 0.23 28.26
N ALA A 288 46.64 -0.84 29.02
CA ALA A 288 45.55 -1.52 29.69
C ALA A 288 45.01 -0.65 30.85
N THR A 289 45.89 -0.12 31.72
CA THR A 289 45.55 0.81 32.81
C THR A 289 44.82 2.05 32.27
N LEU A 290 45.25 2.65 31.13
CA LEU A 290 44.55 3.80 30.52
C LEU A 290 43.14 3.45 30.03
N LYS A 291 42.91 2.22 29.54
CA LYS A 291 41.58 1.75 29.20
C LYS A 291 40.69 1.56 30.43
N ASP A 292 41.24 1.03 31.49
CA ASP A 292 40.54 0.86 32.78
C ASP A 292 40.15 2.21 33.37
N VAL A 293 41.04 3.21 33.37
CA VAL A 293 40.74 4.60 33.77
C VAL A 293 39.58 5.16 32.97
N LYS A 294 39.60 4.98 31.64
CA LYS A 294 38.50 5.46 30.77
C LYS A 294 37.20 4.73 31.09
N SER A 295 37.25 3.44 31.39
CA SER A 295 36.06 2.66 31.75
C SER A 295 35.45 3.16 33.07
N VAL A 296 36.26 3.44 34.09
CA VAL A 296 35.82 4.02 35.38
C VAL A 296 35.20 5.40 35.17
N LEU A 297 35.82 6.28 34.37
CA LEU A 297 35.27 7.60 34.06
C LEU A 297 33.89 7.50 33.39
N ASN A 298 33.71 6.60 32.42
CA ASN A 298 32.41 6.35 31.78
C ASN A 298 31.39 5.80 32.79
N ALA A 299 31.81 4.92 33.73
CA ALA A 299 30.94 4.40 34.77
C ALA A 299 30.46 5.52 35.71
N ILE A 300 31.34 6.44 36.11
CA ILE A 300 30.98 7.61 36.92
C ILE A 300 29.94 8.48 36.17
N VAL A 301 30.16 8.81 34.90
CA VAL A 301 29.20 9.60 34.09
C VAL A 301 27.84 8.87 34.03
N LYS A 302 27.86 7.56 33.75
CA LYS A 302 26.64 6.73 33.69
C LYS A 302 25.89 6.77 35.02
N GLU A 303 26.57 6.57 36.12
CA GLU A 303 25.99 6.56 37.46
C GLU A 303 25.37 7.92 37.81
N GLN A 304 26.12 9.02 37.59
CA GLN A 304 25.66 10.37 37.95
C GLN A 304 24.45 10.80 37.13
N VAL A 305 24.41 10.52 35.81
CA VAL A 305 23.24 10.80 34.95
C VAL A 305 22.01 10.00 35.40
N ARG A 306 22.20 8.69 35.65
CA ARG A 306 21.12 7.82 36.14
C ARG A 306 20.61 8.24 37.52
N HIS A 307 21.49 8.63 38.41
CA HIS A 307 21.10 9.17 39.72
C HIS A 307 20.30 10.48 39.61
N ALA A 308 20.78 11.42 38.84
CA ALA A 308 20.07 12.70 38.62
C ALA A 308 18.63 12.47 38.09
N ILE A 309 18.44 11.53 37.16
CA ILE A 309 17.13 11.24 36.57
C ILE A 309 16.23 10.46 37.54
N THR A 310 16.78 9.44 38.22
CA THR A 310 15.96 8.53 39.08
C THR A 310 15.67 9.10 40.44
N VAL A 311 16.63 9.80 41.07
CA VAL A 311 16.54 10.31 42.44
C VAL A 311 16.18 11.79 42.44
N ASP A 312 17.01 12.63 41.80
CA ASP A 312 16.82 14.08 41.79
C ASP A 312 15.65 14.52 40.85
N LYS A 313 15.20 13.62 39.96
CA LYS A 313 14.16 13.88 38.94
C LYS A 313 14.51 15.03 37.99
N ILE A 314 15.79 15.20 37.70
CA ILE A 314 16.34 16.24 36.80
C ILE A 314 17.08 15.56 35.67
N ARG A 315 16.73 15.94 34.44
CA ARG A 315 17.40 15.45 33.21
C ARG A 315 18.67 16.28 32.91
N PRO A 316 19.60 15.74 32.08
CA PRO A 316 20.84 16.45 31.77
C PRO A 316 20.67 17.85 31.17
N ASP A 317 19.56 18.10 30.49
CA ASP A 317 19.21 19.40 29.91
C ASP A 317 18.25 20.25 30.80
N GLY A 318 18.00 19.81 32.03
CA GLY A 318 17.18 20.50 33.02
C GLY A 318 15.65 20.25 32.89
N ARG A 319 15.20 19.49 31.89
CA ARG A 319 13.79 19.13 31.73
C ARG A 319 13.31 18.19 32.84
N LYS A 320 11.97 18.15 33.05
CA LYS A 320 11.29 17.11 33.81
C LYS A 320 11.11 15.85 32.94
N ALA A 321 10.70 14.75 33.56
CA ALA A 321 10.59 13.45 32.90
C ALA A 321 9.60 13.45 31.69
N ASP A 322 8.52 14.21 31.76
CA ASP A 322 7.45 14.30 30.78
C ASP A 322 7.57 15.48 29.79
N GLU A 323 8.59 16.35 29.99
CA GLU A 323 8.78 17.52 29.14
C GLU A 323 9.41 17.18 27.79
N ILE A 324 8.86 17.80 26.73
CA ILE A 324 9.35 17.73 25.35
C ILE A 324 10.26 18.93 25.06
N ARG A 325 11.34 18.71 24.31
CA ARG A 325 12.23 19.77 23.84
C ARG A 325 11.46 20.83 23.01
N PRO A 326 11.93 22.08 22.94
CA PRO A 326 11.32 23.11 22.09
C PRO A 326 11.15 22.64 20.65
N LEU A 327 9.95 22.87 20.10
CA LEU A 327 9.57 22.47 18.75
C LEU A 327 9.61 23.67 17.81
N SER A 328 10.09 23.46 16.59
CA SER A 328 9.88 24.37 15.47
C SER A 328 9.77 23.59 14.17
N SER A 329 9.01 24.12 13.23
CA SER A 329 8.80 23.46 11.94
C SER A 329 8.59 24.47 10.82
N ARG A 330 8.95 24.09 9.60
CA ARG A 330 8.84 24.93 8.40
C ARG A 330 8.61 24.04 7.19
N VAL A 331 7.70 24.44 6.30
CA VAL A 331 7.49 23.82 4.98
C VAL A 331 8.07 24.70 3.86
N ASP A 332 8.25 24.12 2.67
CA ASP A 332 8.74 24.81 1.45
C ASP A 332 10.14 25.40 1.58
N LEU A 333 11.00 24.74 2.31
CA LEU A 333 12.41 25.17 2.43
C LEU A 333 13.15 25.10 1.08
N LEU A 334 12.82 24.10 0.26
CA LEU A 334 13.48 23.84 -1.02
C LEU A 334 12.57 24.22 -2.19
N PRO A 335 12.96 25.18 -3.06
CA PRO A 335 12.05 25.81 -4.00
C PRO A 335 11.63 24.94 -5.21
N ARG A 336 12.37 23.88 -5.54
CA ARG A 336 12.10 23.04 -6.73
C ARG A 336 11.58 21.63 -6.41
N THR A 337 11.48 21.28 -5.15
CA THR A 337 10.96 19.98 -4.72
C THR A 337 9.42 19.93 -4.82
N HIS A 338 8.84 18.73 -4.84
CA HIS A 338 7.39 18.59 -4.86
C HIS A 338 6.77 18.91 -3.51
N GLY A 339 7.46 18.58 -2.41
CA GLY A 339 7.16 19.02 -1.05
C GLY A 339 8.41 18.91 -0.20
N SER A 340 8.61 19.83 0.75
CA SER A 340 9.72 19.77 1.70
C SER A 340 9.31 20.32 3.05
N ALA A 341 9.82 19.72 4.12
CA ALA A 341 9.60 20.15 5.48
C ALA A 341 10.86 19.97 6.35
N LEU A 342 11.16 20.99 7.15
CA LEU A 342 12.14 20.92 8.22
C LEU A 342 11.37 20.82 9.53
N PHE A 343 11.69 19.81 10.32
CA PHE A 343 11.19 19.64 11.68
C PHE A 343 12.36 19.64 12.66
N THR A 344 12.28 20.50 13.67
CA THR A 344 13.32 20.66 14.69
C THR A 344 12.73 20.40 16.07
N ARG A 345 13.43 19.63 16.86
CA ARG A 345 13.13 19.36 18.26
C ARG A 345 14.40 19.49 19.09
N GLY A 346 14.55 20.63 19.77
CA GLY A 346 15.80 21.01 20.38
C GLY A 346 16.96 20.97 19.39
N GLN A 347 17.96 20.14 19.64
CA GLN A 347 19.16 19.94 18.80
C GLN A 347 19.03 18.70 17.90
N THR A 348 17.82 18.41 17.43
CA THR A 348 17.56 17.35 16.44
C THR A 348 16.76 17.93 15.30
N GLN A 349 17.32 17.90 14.07
CA GLN A 349 16.71 18.44 12.86
C GLN A 349 16.60 17.35 11.78
N ALA A 350 15.42 17.19 11.22
CA ALA A 350 15.15 16.37 10.05
C ALA A 350 14.57 17.21 8.92
N LEU A 351 15.20 17.17 7.76
CA LEU A 351 14.71 17.77 6.51
C LEU A 351 14.19 16.64 5.64
N SER A 352 12.87 16.57 5.45
CA SER A 352 12.24 15.57 4.60
C SER A 352 11.75 16.17 3.29
N ILE A 353 11.96 15.44 2.20
CA ILE A 353 11.63 15.81 0.84
C ILE A 353 10.72 14.76 0.24
N ALA A 354 9.51 15.16 -0.20
CA ALA A 354 8.59 14.30 -0.93
C ALA A 354 8.74 14.50 -2.44
N THR A 355 8.81 13.39 -3.17
CA THR A 355 8.86 13.36 -4.64
C THR A 355 7.73 12.48 -5.16
N LEU A 356 6.98 12.97 -6.15
CA LEU A 356 5.90 12.27 -6.82
C LEU A 356 6.39 11.80 -8.18
N GLY A 357 6.16 10.56 -8.51
CA GLY A 357 6.52 9.93 -9.79
C GLY A 357 5.35 9.21 -10.44
N ALA A 358 5.54 8.71 -11.65
CA ALA A 358 4.57 7.86 -12.34
C ALA A 358 4.39 6.53 -11.59
N LEU A 359 3.26 5.85 -11.80
CA LEU A 359 3.00 4.55 -11.17
C LEU A 359 4.08 3.51 -11.48
N ASN A 360 4.56 3.47 -12.73
CA ASN A 360 5.60 2.54 -13.17
C ASN A 360 7.01 2.83 -12.60
N GLU A 361 7.19 3.93 -11.85
CA GLU A 361 8.45 4.27 -11.15
C GLU A 361 8.52 3.66 -9.74
N TYR A 362 7.62 2.73 -9.41
CA TYR A 362 7.67 2.00 -8.14
C TYR A 362 8.97 1.22 -7.98
N GLN A 363 9.39 1.00 -6.73
CA GLN A 363 10.55 0.17 -6.43
C GLN A 363 10.22 -1.30 -6.70
N LYS A 364 10.90 -1.92 -7.67
CA LYS A 364 10.76 -3.36 -7.93
C LYS A 364 11.44 -4.17 -6.84
N LEU A 365 10.73 -5.16 -6.30
CA LEU A 365 11.25 -6.11 -5.34
C LEU A 365 11.63 -7.41 -6.08
N ASP A 366 12.86 -7.85 -5.92
CA ASP A 366 13.39 -9.11 -6.50
C ASP A 366 13.93 -9.96 -5.32
N GLY A 367 13.05 -10.30 -4.40
CA GLY A 367 13.32 -11.05 -3.17
C GLY A 367 12.46 -12.31 -3.05
N LEU A 368 12.30 -12.74 -1.80
CA LEU A 368 11.48 -13.90 -1.45
C LEU A 368 9.99 -13.56 -1.34
N GLU A 369 9.65 -12.29 -1.31
CA GLU A 369 8.30 -11.77 -1.09
C GLU A 369 7.36 -12.12 -2.25
N ILE A 370 6.04 -12.13 -1.95
CA ILE A 370 4.97 -12.22 -2.94
C ILE A 370 4.84 -10.87 -3.67
N GLU A 371 5.00 -9.78 -2.94
CA GLU A 371 4.94 -8.43 -3.49
C GLU A 371 6.03 -8.20 -4.53
N VAL A 372 5.65 -7.60 -5.64
CA VAL A 372 6.58 -7.31 -6.75
C VAL A 372 7.12 -5.88 -6.73
N GLY A 373 6.62 -5.03 -5.85
CA GLY A 373 7.08 -3.65 -5.74
C GLY A 373 6.42 -2.80 -4.67
N LYS A 374 7.08 -1.69 -4.34
CA LYS A 374 6.61 -0.68 -3.38
C LYS A 374 6.29 0.62 -4.11
N ARG A 375 5.08 1.15 -3.94
CA ARG A 375 4.64 2.46 -4.45
C ARG A 375 5.00 3.61 -3.49
N PHE A 376 5.07 3.34 -2.20
CA PHE A 376 5.54 4.28 -1.18
C PHE A 376 6.91 3.86 -0.65
N MET A 377 7.84 4.81 -0.56
CA MET A 377 9.20 4.60 -0.07
C MET A 377 9.58 5.72 0.90
N HIS A 378 10.19 5.35 2.03
CA HIS A 378 10.77 6.31 2.96
C HIS A 378 12.25 5.98 3.20
N HIS A 379 13.14 6.82 2.66
CA HIS A 379 14.58 6.70 2.81
C HIS A 379 15.10 7.66 3.88
N TYR A 380 16.11 7.23 4.62
CA TYR A 380 16.68 7.97 5.74
C TYR A 380 18.20 7.99 5.61
N ASN A 381 18.80 9.19 5.73
CA ASN A 381 20.22 9.42 5.66
C ASN A 381 20.72 10.10 6.95
N PHE A 382 21.83 9.58 7.49
CA PHE A 382 22.45 10.09 8.70
C PHE A 382 23.95 10.41 8.44
N PRO A 383 24.27 11.58 7.88
CA PRO A 383 25.65 11.96 7.58
C PRO A 383 26.42 12.28 8.88
N PRO A 384 27.74 12.03 8.92
CA PRO A 384 28.57 12.28 10.11
C PRO A 384 28.50 13.72 10.64
N PHE A 385 28.36 14.71 9.77
CA PHE A 385 28.24 16.11 10.19
C PHE A 385 27.02 16.40 11.09
N SER A 386 25.99 15.54 11.06
CA SER A 386 24.79 15.72 11.89
C SER A 386 25.09 15.61 13.40
N VAL A 387 26.18 14.98 13.77
CA VAL A 387 26.69 14.92 15.15
C VAL A 387 27.96 15.78 15.37
N GLY A 388 28.40 16.54 14.33
CA GLY A 388 29.59 17.38 14.39
C GLY A 388 30.92 16.64 14.18
N GLU A 389 30.85 15.43 13.62
CA GLU A 389 32.01 14.56 13.40
C GLU A 389 32.38 14.41 11.95
N THR A 390 33.62 14.02 11.69
CA THR A 390 34.06 13.47 10.42
C THR A 390 33.95 11.95 10.45
N GLY A 391 33.55 11.33 9.32
CA GLY A 391 33.39 9.89 9.30
C GLY A 391 33.28 9.31 7.89
N ARG A 392 33.08 7.99 7.79
CA ARG A 392 32.89 7.32 6.52
C ARG A 392 31.58 7.79 5.90
N TYR A 393 31.68 8.32 4.68
CA TYR A 393 30.54 8.69 3.85
C TYR A 393 30.36 7.67 2.71
N GLY A 394 29.16 7.12 2.56
CA GLY A 394 28.90 6.08 1.57
C GLY A 394 27.44 5.61 1.57
N ALA A 395 27.23 4.34 1.19
CA ALA A 395 25.90 3.74 1.21
C ALA A 395 25.33 3.65 2.62
N PRO A 396 24.00 3.74 2.79
CA PRO A 396 23.34 3.62 4.08
C PRO A 396 23.73 2.34 4.82
N GLY A 397 24.00 2.46 6.11
CA GLY A 397 24.27 1.34 7.00
C GLY A 397 22.98 0.68 7.52
N ARG A 398 23.14 -0.43 8.28
CA ARG A 398 21.99 -1.17 8.84
C ARG A 398 21.08 -0.30 9.72
N ARG A 399 21.64 0.68 10.47
CA ARG A 399 20.86 1.59 11.33
C ARG A 399 19.99 2.53 10.49
N GLU A 400 20.55 3.09 9.44
CA GLU A 400 19.84 4.02 8.53
C GLU A 400 18.70 3.30 7.82
N ILE A 401 18.91 2.07 7.33
CA ILE A 401 17.88 1.24 6.74
C ILE A 401 16.76 0.97 7.75
N GLY A 402 17.10 0.60 9.00
CA GLY A 402 16.09 0.37 10.04
C GLY A 402 15.27 1.62 10.40
N HIS A 403 15.90 2.80 10.43
CA HIS A 403 15.18 4.06 10.67
C HIS A 403 14.28 4.46 9.48
N GLY A 404 14.74 4.20 8.24
CA GLY A 404 13.94 4.38 7.03
C GLY A 404 12.69 3.52 7.05
N ALA A 405 12.86 2.23 7.33
CA ALA A 405 11.76 1.25 7.42
C ALA A 405 10.73 1.58 8.51
N LEU A 406 11.18 2.08 9.68
CA LEU A 406 10.26 2.55 10.73
C LEU A 406 9.41 3.74 10.24
N GLY A 407 10.02 4.70 9.54
CA GLY A 407 9.30 5.83 8.95
C GLY A 407 8.35 5.41 7.83
N GLU A 408 8.76 4.46 6.98
CA GLU A 408 7.92 3.88 5.93
C GLU A 408 6.68 3.22 6.54
N ARG A 409 6.88 2.32 7.52
CA ARG A 409 5.80 1.62 8.23
C ARG A 409 4.82 2.59 8.90
N ALA A 410 5.34 3.66 9.50
CA ALA A 410 4.51 4.66 10.18
C ALA A 410 3.62 5.46 9.21
N LEU A 411 4.15 5.83 8.04
CA LEU A 411 3.48 6.71 7.09
C LEU A 411 2.66 5.94 6.07
N GLU A 412 3.05 4.72 5.69
CA GLU A 412 2.32 3.88 4.74
C GLU A 412 0.86 3.67 5.13
N LYS A 413 0.57 3.51 6.42
CA LYS A 413 -0.79 3.26 6.95
C LYS A 413 -1.77 4.43 6.78
N VAL A 414 -1.25 5.60 6.44
CA VAL A 414 -2.05 6.80 6.15
C VAL A 414 -1.97 7.26 4.69
N MET A 415 -1.24 6.53 3.85
CA MET A 415 -1.17 6.85 2.42
C MET A 415 -2.50 6.59 1.72
N PRO A 416 -2.88 7.41 0.73
CA PRO A 416 -4.06 7.17 -0.08
C PRO A 416 -3.89 5.92 -0.96
N SER A 417 -5.00 5.30 -1.32
CA SER A 417 -5.00 4.20 -2.29
C SER A 417 -4.52 4.66 -3.67
N GLU A 418 -4.11 3.72 -4.51
CA GLU A 418 -3.67 4.01 -5.88
C GLU A 418 -4.78 4.68 -6.71
N LYS A 419 -6.03 4.28 -6.51
CA LYS A 419 -7.18 4.89 -7.19
C LYS A 419 -7.44 6.32 -6.79
N GLU A 420 -7.18 6.67 -5.51
CA GLU A 420 -7.37 8.03 -4.99
C GLU A 420 -6.21 8.95 -5.37
N PHE A 421 -4.98 8.40 -5.41
CA PHE A 421 -3.78 9.18 -5.70
C PHE A 421 -2.78 8.33 -6.51
N PRO A 422 -2.86 8.33 -7.85
CA PRO A 422 -2.15 7.42 -8.74
C PRO A 422 -0.68 7.83 -8.96
N TYR A 423 0.07 7.99 -7.87
CA TYR A 423 1.49 8.33 -7.89
C TYR A 423 2.32 7.29 -7.15
N THR A 424 3.54 7.08 -7.61
CA THR A 424 4.63 6.56 -6.78
C THR A 424 5.14 7.71 -5.94
N VAL A 425 5.27 7.49 -4.64
CA VAL A 425 5.66 8.53 -3.68
C VAL A 425 6.95 8.12 -2.96
N ARG A 426 7.97 8.97 -3.06
CA ARG A 426 9.23 8.78 -2.36
C ARG A 426 9.48 9.93 -1.39
N VAL A 427 9.68 9.61 -0.12
CA VAL A 427 10.15 10.54 0.92
C VAL A 427 11.61 10.25 1.23
N VAL A 428 12.44 11.28 1.27
CA VAL A 428 13.82 11.18 1.74
C VAL A 428 13.97 12.09 2.93
N SER A 429 14.40 11.54 4.05
CA SER A 429 14.69 12.29 5.29
C SER A 429 16.20 12.41 5.51
N GLU A 430 16.69 13.63 5.38
CA GLU A 430 18.08 14.00 5.65
C GLU A 430 18.19 14.51 7.10
N ILE A 431 19.02 13.87 7.91
CA ILE A 431 19.27 14.32 9.27
C ILE A 431 20.36 15.39 9.27
N ILE A 432 19.95 16.62 9.60
CA ILE A 432 20.82 17.79 9.54
C ILE A 432 21.55 17.99 10.87
N GLU A 433 20.87 17.69 12.00
CA GLU A 433 21.44 17.77 13.34
C GLU A 433 20.86 16.65 14.21
N SER A 434 21.67 16.08 15.13
CA SER A 434 21.25 14.98 15.98
C SER A 434 21.64 15.14 17.45
N ASN A 435 20.63 15.08 18.31
CA ASN A 435 20.76 14.81 19.73
C ASN A 435 19.70 13.78 20.17
N GLY A 436 19.71 12.61 19.50
CA GLY A 436 18.77 11.51 19.77
C GLY A 436 17.41 11.65 19.11
N SER A 437 16.74 10.53 18.93
CA SER A 437 15.36 10.42 18.39
C SER A 437 15.15 10.99 16.98
N THR A 438 16.15 10.84 16.12
CA THR A 438 16.13 11.37 14.74
C THR A 438 15.08 10.69 13.84
N SER A 439 14.81 9.38 14.05
CA SER A 439 13.79 8.65 13.28
C SER A 439 12.39 9.22 13.52
N GLN A 440 12.08 9.64 14.76
CA GLN A 440 10.79 10.24 15.08
C GLN A 440 10.67 11.67 14.51
N ALA A 441 11.77 12.42 14.50
CA ALA A 441 11.83 13.70 13.79
C ALA A 441 11.63 13.53 12.28
N ALA A 442 12.20 12.47 11.67
CA ALA A 442 12.01 12.13 10.26
C ALA A 442 10.55 11.78 9.93
N ILE A 443 9.83 11.06 10.81
CA ILE A 443 8.39 10.80 10.64
C ILE A 443 7.58 12.10 10.66
N CYS A 444 7.86 13.00 11.61
CA CYS A 444 7.18 14.30 11.69
C CYS A 444 7.46 15.16 10.44
N ALA A 445 8.72 15.29 10.04
CA ALA A 445 9.11 16.02 8.82
C ALA A 445 8.53 15.36 7.55
N GLY A 446 8.53 14.01 7.47
CA GLY A 446 7.97 13.23 6.36
C GLY A 446 6.47 13.47 6.19
N THR A 447 5.72 13.42 7.30
CA THR A 447 4.29 13.78 7.32
C THR A 447 4.05 15.18 6.74
N MET A 448 4.79 16.17 7.22
CA MET A 448 4.64 17.56 6.79
C MET A 448 5.08 17.75 5.32
N ALA A 449 6.11 17.02 4.86
CA ALA A 449 6.55 17.05 3.46
C ALA A 449 5.51 16.44 2.52
N LEU A 450 4.86 15.35 2.90
CA LEU A 450 3.74 14.74 2.18
C LEU A 450 2.56 15.71 2.07
N MET A 451 2.17 16.34 3.19
CA MET A 451 1.10 17.35 3.20
C MET A 451 1.44 18.56 2.33
N ALA A 452 2.71 19.04 2.38
CA ALA A 452 3.20 20.14 1.55
C ALA A 452 3.25 19.77 0.05
N ALA A 453 3.47 18.50 -0.28
CA ALA A 453 3.41 17.99 -1.65
C ALA A 453 1.99 17.85 -2.20
N GLY A 454 0.96 17.99 -1.36
CA GLY A 454 -0.45 17.78 -1.74
C GLY A 454 -0.87 16.32 -1.76
N VAL A 455 -0.12 15.41 -1.11
CA VAL A 455 -0.53 14.02 -0.94
C VAL A 455 -1.70 13.97 0.04
N PRO A 456 -2.87 13.45 -0.35
CA PRO A 456 -4.07 13.44 0.51
C PRO A 456 -4.00 12.30 1.53
N ILE A 457 -3.01 12.37 2.45
CA ILE A 457 -2.88 11.40 3.53
C ILE A 457 -4.14 11.39 4.39
N LYS A 458 -4.53 10.20 4.86
CA LYS A 458 -5.74 9.97 5.68
C LYS A 458 -5.73 10.80 6.97
N ALA A 459 -4.57 10.90 7.61
CA ALA A 459 -4.35 11.69 8.81
C ALA A 459 -2.85 12.00 8.99
N PRO A 460 -2.49 13.12 9.63
CA PRO A 460 -1.09 13.41 9.96
C PRO A 460 -0.58 12.49 11.07
N VAL A 461 0.68 12.07 10.96
CA VAL A 461 1.38 11.19 11.88
C VAL A 461 2.46 11.98 12.61
N ALA A 462 2.51 11.89 13.92
CA ALA A 462 3.62 12.38 14.73
C ALA A 462 4.33 11.21 15.42
N GLY A 463 5.62 11.39 15.72
CA GLY A 463 6.44 10.40 16.39
C GLY A 463 7.14 10.95 17.61
N ILE A 464 7.27 10.11 18.66
CA ILE A 464 7.99 10.40 19.90
C ILE A 464 8.86 9.20 20.28
N ALA A 465 10.02 9.45 20.90
CA ALA A 465 10.82 8.42 21.55
C ALA A 465 10.76 8.59 23.07
N MET A 466 10.38 7.50 23.73
CA MET A 466 10.35 7.34 25.17
C MET A 466 11.61 6.62 25.63
N GLY A 467 12.00 6.85 26.87
CA GLY A 467 13.08 6.13 27.51
C GLY A 467 12.69 5.64 28.90
N LEU A 468 13.50 4.74 29.42
CA LEU A 468 13.38 4.26 30.80
C LEU A 468 14.76 4.26 31.44
N ILE A 469 14.81 4.72 32.67
CA ILE A 469 15.97 4.52 33.54
C ILE A 469 15.49 3.90 34.84
N ALA A 470 16.03 2.72 35.19
CA ALA A 470 15.69 1.97 36.38
C ALA A 470 16.90 1.90 37.33
N LYS A 471 16.66 1.92 38.62
CA LYS A 471 17.68 1.69 39.69
C LYS A 471 17.02 0.90 40.81
N GLY A 472 17.30 -0.41 40.85
CA GLY A 472 16.55 -1.35 41.70
C GLY A 472 15.05 -1.36 41.33
N ASP A 473 14.19 -1.22 42.31
CA ASP A 473 12.75 -1.20 42.11
C ASP A 473 12.21 0.18 41.62
N ALA A 474 13.04 1.22 41.62
CA ALA A 474 12.68 2.56 41.17
C ALA A 474 12.98 2.73 39.69
N TYR A 475 12.02 3.30 38.97
CA TYR A 475 12.18 3.65 37.57
C TYR A 475 11.64 5.04 37.24
N THR A 476 12.07 5.58 36.12
CA THR A 476 11.57 6.85 35.57
C THR A 476 11.40 6.68 34.06
N ILE A 477 10.18 6.93 33.57
CA ILE A 477 9.87 6.98 32.14
C ILE A 477 10.10 8.41 31.66
N LEU A 478 10.80 8.55 30.52
CA LEU A 478 11.19 9.81 29.93
C LEU A 478 10.50 10.03 28.59
N SER A 479 9.86 11.20 28.43
CA SER A 479 9.36 11.66 27.14
C SER A 479 10.47 12.34 26.35
N ASP A 480 10.51 12.11 25.04
CA ASP A 480 11.45 12.77 24.11
C ASP A 480 12.89 12.68 24.57
N ILE A 481 13.44 11.46 24.55
CA ILE A 481 14.82 11.20 24.99
C ILE A 481 15.85 11.86 24.06
N GLN A 482 16.93 12.37 24.67
CA GLN A 482 18.13 12.85 23.98
C GLN A 482 19.20 11.76 23.89
N GLY A 483 20.28 12.03 23.12
CA GLY A 483 21.33 11.04 22.83
C GLY A 483 21.97 10.42 24.08
N MET A 484 22.26 11.20 25.14
CA MET A 484 22.81 10.69 26.39
C MET A 484 21.84 9.78 27.14
N GLU A 485 20.55 10.09 27.13
CA GLU A 485 19.49 9.29 27.76
C GLU A 485 19.22 8.00 26.99
N ASP A 486 19.30 8.03 25.64
CA ASP A 486 19.26 6.83 24.80
C ASP A 486 20.48 5.93 25.08
N HIS A 487 21.69 6.50 25.14
CA HIS A 487 22.92 5.70 25.35
C HIS A 487 22.99 5.07 26.74
N LEU A 488 22.66 5.82 27.78
CA LEU A 488 22.79 5.42 29.19
C LEU A 488 21.51 4.84 29.80
N GLY A 489 20.39 4.88 29.07
CA GLY A 489 19.11 4.37 29.52
C GLY A 489 18.93 2.88 29.27
N ASP A 490 17.84 2.33 29.81
CA ASP A 490 17.50 0.90 29.80
C ASP A 490 16.49 0.52 28.71
N MET A 491 15.77 1.51 28.13
CA MET A 491 14.80 1.34 27.07
C MET A 491 14.87 2.50 26.08
N ASP A 492 14.76 2.19 24.80
CA ASP A 492 14.44 3.11 23.70
C ASP A 492 13.12 2.66 23.07
N PHE A 493 12.06 3.42 23.29
CA PHE A 493 10.70 3.08 22.91
C PHE A 493 10.11 4.15 22.00
N LYS A 494 10.00 3.84 20.69
CA LYS A 494 9.56 4.75 19.66
C LYS A 494 8.10 4.49 19.34
N VAL A 495 7.26 5.51 19.39
CA VAL A 495 5.82 5.43 19.11
C VAL A 495 5.44 6.50 18.09
N ALA A 496 4.88 6.06 16.97
CA ALA A 496 4.32 6.94 15.94
C ALA A 496 2.83 6.66 15.74
N GLY A 497 2.07 7.71 15.43
CA GLY A 497 0.63 7.55 15.17
C GLY A 497 -0.09 8.86 14.91
N THR A 498 -1.36 8.73 14.56
CA THR A 498 -2.30 9.84 14.33
C THR A 498 -2.96 10.29 15.64
N ALA A 499 -3.90 11.22 15.55
CA ALA A 499 -4.73 11.57 16.72
C ALA A 499 -5.58 10.40 17.22
N LYS A 500 -5.88 9.40 16.38
CA LYS A 500 -6.76 8.28 16.71
C LYS A 500 -6.02 7.11 17.35
N GLY A 501 -4.83 6.77 16.86
CA GLY A 501 -4.11 5.60 17.32
C GLY A 501 -2.72 5.46 16.72
N ILE A 502 -2.08 4.36 17.06
CA ILE A 502 -0.70 4.01 16.67
C ILE A 502 -0.66 3.54 15.21
N THR A 503 0.35 3.99 14.46
CA THR A 503 0.65 3.52 13.11
C THR A 503 1.96 2.73 13.04
N ALA A 504 2.93 3.03 13.92
CA ALA A 504 4.13 2.22 14.08
C ALA A 504 4.70 2.33 15.50
N LEU A 505 5.36 1.26 15.90
CA LEU A 505 6.00 1.14 17.21
C LEU A 505 7.29 0.35 17.09
N GLN A 506 8.33 0.76 17.80
CA GLN A 506 9.58 0.01 17.91
C GLN A 506 10.13 0.17 19.33
N MET A 507 10.46 -0.96 19.96
CA MET A 507 11.02 -0.98 21.29
C MET A 507 12.33 -1.79 21.32
N ASP A 508 13.36 -1.21 21.88
CA ASP A 508 14.65 -1.81 22.18
C ASP A 508 14.91 -1.71 23.68
N ILE A 509 15.22 -2.84 24.33
CA ILE A 509 15.50 -2.91 25.75
C ILE A 509 16.94 -3.38 25.95
N LYS A 510 17.62 -2.81 26.97
CA LYS A 510 18.99 -3.13 27.32
C LYS A 510 19.12 -3.87 28.67
N ILE A 511 17.99 -4.21 29.27
CA ILE A 511 17.80 -4.98 30.49
C ILE A 511 17.04 -6.27 30.21
N GLU A 512 16.86 -7.14 31.18
CA GLU A 512 16.23 -8.45 31.01
C GLU A 512 14.77 -8.42 30.53
N GLY A 513 14.08 -7.28 30.67
CA GLY A 513 12.74 -7.04 30.14
C GLY A 513 11.93 -6.04 30.98
N LEU A 514 10.67 -5.79 30.55
CA LEU A 514 9.77 -4.84 31.17
C LEU A 514 8.49 -5.51 31.66
N SER A 515 7.96 -5.04 32.77
CA SER A 515 6.64 -5.44 33.25
C SER A 515 5.53 -4.81 32.41
N ARG A 516 4.33 -5.38 32.52
CA ARG A 516 3.13 -4.86 31.85
C ARG A 516 2.83 -3.42 32.27
N GLU A 517 2.97 -3.12 33.57
CA GLU A 517 2.65 -1.81 34.15
C GLU A 517 3.57 -0.72 33.59
N ILE A 518 4.86 -1.02 33.40
CA ILE A 518 5.82 -0.07 32.80
C ILE A 518 5.47 0.19 31.32
N LEU A 519 5.08 -0.83 30.56
CA LEU A 519 4.65 -0.68 29.17
C LEU A 519 3.38 0.14 29.06
N GLU A 520 2.40 -0.08 29.94
CA GLU A 520 1.14 0.68 30.01
C GLU A 520 1.40 2.15 30.29
N GLU A 521 2.22 2.45 31.29
CA GLU A 521 2.59 3.83 31.66
C GLU A 521 3.38 4.51 30.52
N ALA A 522 4.32 3.81 29.90
CA ALA A 522 5.12 4.34 28.79
C ALA A 522 4.26 4.66 27.56
N LEU A 523 3.29 3.79 27.22
CA LEU A 523 2.35 4.03 26.13
C LEU A 523 1.42 5.22 26.42
N ALA A 524 0.89 5.32 27.64
CA ALA A 524 0.05 6.43 28.06
C ALA A 524 0.79 7.78 27.99
N GLN A 525 2.03 7.82 28.48
CA GLN A 525 2.89 9.02 28.44
C GLN A 525 3.30 9.35 26.98
N ALA A 526 3.59 8.34 26.15
CA ALA A 526 3.89 8.51 24.71
C ALA A 526 2.70 9.13 23.96
N LYS A 527 1.47 8.72 24.29
CA LYS A 527 0.25 9.30 23.68
C LYS A 527 0.15 10.80 23.93
N ILE A 528 0.35 11.24 25.17
CA ILE A 528 0.32 12.66 25.54
C ILE A 528 1.38 13.44 24.77
N GLY A 529 2.63 12.97 24.77
CA GLY A 529 3.73 13.62 24.07
C GLY A 529 3.55 13.65 22.55
N ARG A 530 3.05 12.57 21.97
CA ARG A 530 2.77 12.45 20.51
C ARG A 530 1.68 13.45 20.09
N LEU A 531 0.62 13.57 20.85
CA LEU A 531 -0.47 14.51 20.57
C LEU A 531 0.01 15.98 20.68
N HIS A 532 0.87 16.30 21.64
CA HIS A 532 1.48 17.63 21.75
C HIS A 532 2.36 17.96 20.54
N ILE A 533 3.18 17.01 20.06
CA ILE A 533 3.99 17.19 18.85
C ILE A 533 3.08 17.38 17.62
N LEU A 534 2.03 16.59 17.50
CA LEU A 534 1.04 16.68 16.42
C LEU A 534 0.37 18.06 16.37
N GLU A 535 -0.07 18.56 17.51
CA GLU A 535 -0.64 19.91 17.64
C GLU A 535 0.32 20.98 17.10
N HIS A 536 1.59 20.92 17.49
CA HIS A 536 2.61 21.85 16.95
C HIS A 536 2.73 21.73 15.43
N MET A 537 2.83 20.53 14.86
CA MET A 537 2.94 20.31 13.41
C MET A 537 1.77 20.95 12.65
N LEU A 538 0.55 20.83 13.19
CA LEU A 538 -0.68 21.38 12.63
C LEU A 538 -0.74 22.91 12.66
N THR A 539 0.03 23.58 13.51
CA THR A 539 0.18 25.04 13.44
C THR A 539 0.94 25.50 12.18
N THR A 540 1.82 24.69 11.65
CA THR A 540 2.62 25.00 10.45
C THR A 540 1.89 24.58 9.16
N ILE A 541 1.29 23.41 9.13
CA ILE A 541 0.47 22.90 8.04
C ILE A 541 -0.68 22.06 8.60
N SER A 542 -1.90 22.59 8.49
CA SER A 542 -3.09 22.01 9.13
C SER A 542 -3.76 20.90 8.30
N SER A 543 -3.54 20.86 7.00
CA SER A 543 -4.10 19.87 6.07
C SER A 543 -3.20 19.73 4.83
N PRO A 544 -3.28 18.60 4.10
CA PRO A 544 -2.66 18.48 2.80
C PRO A 544 -3.07 19.62 1.87
N ARG A 545 -2.14 20.11 1.06
CA ARG A 545 -2.44 21.14 0.05
C ARG A 545 -3.39 20.59 -0.99
N SER A 546 -4.30 21.43 -1.47
CA SER A 546 -5.25 21.09 -2.52
C SER A 546 -4.61 21.04 -3.92
N GLU A 547 -3.47 21.73 -4.10
CA GLU A 547 -2.74 21.79 -5.36
C GLU A 547 -1.35 21.21 -5.20
N LEU A 548 -0.91 20.44 -6.19
CA LEU A 548 0.44 19.92 -6.28
C LEU A 548 1.43 21.08 -6.59
N SER A 549 2.69 20.88 -6.24
CA SER A 549 3.76 21.78 -6.67
C SER A 549 3.74 21.96 -8.20
N LYS A 550 4.08 23.17 -8.67
CA LYS A 550 4.20 23.43 -10.11
C LYS A 550 5.28 22.56 -10.79
N TYR A 551 6.17 21.96 -10.03
CA TYR A 551 7.22 21.06 -10.50
C TYR A 551 6.83 19.59 -10.38
N ALA A 552 5.74 19.27 -9.69
CA ALA A 552 5.22 17.90 -9.60
C ALA A 552 4.53 17.53 -10.92
N PRO A 553 4.74 16.31 -11.42
CA PRO A 553 4.03 15.84 -12.59
C PRO A 553 2.52 15.80 -12.30
N LYS A 554 1.71 16.23 -13.27
CA LYS A 554 0.25 16.14 -13.19
C LYS A 554 -0.20 14.85 -13.84
N ILE A 555 -1.24 14.24 -13.28
CA ILE A 555 -1.86 13.02 -13.83
C ILE A 555 -3.32 13.35 -14.17
N GLU A 556 -3.74 12.95 -15.36
CA GLU A 556 -5.15 12.86 -15.75
C GLU A 556 -5.50 11.39 -16.00
N THR A 557 -6.58 10.95 -15.38
CA THR A 557 -7.06 9.57 -15.52
C THR A 557 -8.29 9.57 -16.42
N MET A 558 -8.31 8.71 -17.43
CA MET A 558 -9.47 8.45 -18.26
C MET A 558 -9.75 6.95 -18.35
N THR A 559 -10.99 6.59 -18.63
CA THR A 559 -11.37 5.19 -18.84
C THR A 559 -11.75 4.98 -20.30
N ILE A 560 -11.21 3.94 -20.90
CA ILE A 560 -11.53 3.50 -22.26
C ILE A 560 -12.15 2.10 -22.22
N ASN A 561 -12.85 1.73 -23.29
CA ASN A 561 -13.31 0.34 -23.46
C ASN A 561 -12.08 -0.60 -23.49
N PRO A 562 -12.01 -1.65 -22.64
CA PRO A 562 -10.89 -2.61 -22.62
C PRO A 562 -10.57 -3.22 -23.99
N ASP A 563 -11.57 -3.43 -24.85
CA ASP A 563 -11.39 -3.93 -26.22
C ASP A 563 -10.58 -2.96 -27.10
N LYS A 564 -10.55 -1.66 -26.76
CA LYS A 564 -9.84 -0.58 -27.45
C LYS A 564 -8.38 -0.40 -26.98
N ILE A 565 -7.97 -1.06 -25.94
CA ILE A 565 -6.57 -0.99 -25.44
C ILE A 565 -5.59 -1.32 -26.56
N ARG A 566 -5.89 -2.34 -27.39
CA ARG A 566 -5.04 -2.73 -28.51
C ARG A 566 -4.94 -1.64 -29.59
N ASP A 567 -6.00 -0.88 -29.78
CA ASP A 567 -6.04 0.21 -30.77
C ASP A 567 -5.18 1.39 -30.30
N VAL A 568 -5.20 1.70 -28.99
CA VAL A 568 -4.37 2.76 -28.37
C VAL A 568 -2.89 2.36 -28.35
N ILE A 569 -2.59 1.11 -28.03
CA ILE A 569 -1.19 0.60 -28.03
C ILE A 569 -0.66 0.50 -29.46
N GLY A 570 -1.48 0.00 -30.38
CA GLY A 570 -1.09 -0.27 -31.76
C GLY A 570 -0.12 -1.46 -31.92
N PRO A 571 0.13 -1.91 -33.15
CA PRO A 571 1.05 -3.00 -33.44
C PRO A 571 2.46 -2.72 -32.92
N GLY A 572 2.96 -3.57 -31.96
CA GLY A 572 4.28 -3.41 -31.37
C GLY A 572 4.47 -2.11 -30.57
N GLY A 573 3.39 -1.48 -30.07
CA GLY A 573 3.45 -0.22 -29.31
C GLY A 573 3.57 1.03 -30.17
N LYS A 574 3.42 0.93 -31.49
CA LYS A 574 3.67 2.05 -32.41
C LYS A 574 2.78 3.26 -32.13
N GLN A 575 1.47 3.02 -31.88
CA GLN A 575 0.49 4.10 -31.71
C GLN A 575 0.73 4.87 -30.41
N VAL A 576 0.93 4.15 -29.29
CA VAL A 576 1.21 4.80 -28.00
C VAL A 576 2.55 5.55 -28.03
N ASN A 577 3.57 5.02 -28.71
CA ASN A 577 4.85 5.72 -28.86
C ASN A 577 4.69 7.01 -29.70
N GLU A 578 3.89 7.01 -30.77
CA GLU A 578 3.58 8.22 -31.53
C GLU A 578 2.91 9.30 -30.68
N ILE A 579 2.00 8.91 -29.76
CA ILE A 579 1.38 9.84 -28.82
C ILE A 579 2.43 10.43 -27.88
N ILE A 580 3.29 9.58 -27.32
CA ILE A 580 4.38 9.97 -26.41
C ILE A 580 5.35 10.92 -27.12
N ASP A 581 5.78 10.60 -28.35
CA ASP A 581 6.71 11.43 -29.13
C ASP A 581 6.11 12.81 -29.47
N LEU A 582 4.80 12.89 -29.72
CA LEU A 582 4.10 14.14 -30.07
C LEU A 582 3.81 15.06 -28.87
N THR A 583 3.71 14.50 -27.68
CA THR A 583 3.23 15.22 -26.48
C THR A 583 4.22 15.25 -25.34
N GLY A 584 5.20 14.32 -25.32
CA GLY A 584 6.15 14.17 -24.22
C GLY A 584 5.55 13.51 -22.97
N VAL A 585 4.28 13.07 -23.00
CA VAL A 585 3.61 12.46 -21.85
C VAL A 585 4.14 11.06 -21.56
N LYS A 586 3.98 10.61 -20.33
CA LYS A 586 4.05 9.17 -19.98
C LYS A 586 2.61 8.64 -19.94
N ILE A 587 2.39 7.44 -20.49
CA ILE A 587 1.09 6.78 -20.55
C ILE A 587 1.21 5.39 -19.96
N ASP A 588 0.37 5.09 -18.98
CA ASP A 588 0.17 3.75 -18.41
C ASP A 588 -1.27 3.31 -18.66
N ILE A 589 -1.48 2.06 -19.10
CA ILE A 589 -2.80 1.51 -19.44
C ILE A 589 -3.00 0.21 -18.70
N GLU A 590 -4.03 0.15 -17.87
CA GLU A 590 -4.42 -1.05 -17.14
C GLU A 590 -5.36 -1.95 -17.96
N GLN A 591 -5.47 -3.22 -17.55
CA GLN A 591 -6.29 -4.20 -18.26
C GLN A 591 -7.80 -3.92 -18.19
N ASP A 592 -8.24 -3.17 -17.18
CA ASP A 592 -9.64 -2.74 -17.02
C ASP A 592 -10.04 -1.55 -17.90
N GLY A 593 -9.07 -0.98 -18.64
CA GLY A 593 -9.28 0.18 -19.51
C GLY A 593 -8.96 1.52 -18.84
N THR A 594 -8.42 1.53 -17.63
CA THR A 594 -7.94 2.76 -16.98
C THR A 594 -6.66 3.23 -17.63
N VAL A 595 -6.60 4.49 -18.04
CA VAL A 595 -5.43 5.11 -18.69
C VAL A 595 -4.96 6.27 -17.82
N PHE A 596 -3.70 6.22 -17.38
CA PHE A 596 -3.03 7.31 -16.67
C PHE A 596 -2.12 8.07 -17.62
N ILE A 597 -2.28 9.38 -17.70
CA ILE A 597 -1.51 10.26 -18.58
C ILE A 597 -0.82 11.30 -17.71
N LEU A 598 0.50 11.34 -17.75
CA LEU A 598 1.32 12.12 -16.84
C LEU A 598 2.28 13.04 -17.59
N HIS A 599 2.30 14.32 -17.18
CA HIS A 599 3.23 15.34 -17.67
C HIS A 599 3.26 16.55 -16.74
N ASP A 600 4.34 17.37 -16.78
CA ASP A 600 4.45 18.62 -16.02
C ASP A 600 3.48 19.70 -16.55
N ASP A 601 3.22 19.70 -17.86
CA ASP A 601 2.33 20.63 -18.56
C ASP A 601 0.97 19.98 -18.83
N ILE A 602 -0.08 20.56 -18.25
CA ILE A 602 -1.46 20.10 -18.40
C ILE A 602 -1.96 20.16 -19.87
N ASP A 603 -1.45 21.09 -20.69
CA ASP A 603 -1.88 21.21 -22.07
C ASP A 603 -1.38 20.04 -22.93
N MET A 604 -0.21 19.49 -22.60
CA MET A 604 0.29 18.26 -23.24
C MET A 604 -0.54 17.03 -22.84
N ILE A 605 -0.97 16.94 -21.59
CA ILE A 605 -1.90 15.89 -21.13
C ILE A 605 -3.22 15.99 -21.91
N ARG A 606 -3.83 17.17 -21.97
CA ARG A 606 -5.08 17.39 -22.70
C ARG A 606 -4.97 17.08 -24.19
N LYS A 607 -3.80 17.32 -24.77
CA LYS A 607 -3.53 16.95 -26.16
C LYS A 607 -3.48 15.43 -26.32
N ALA A 608 -2.84 14.70 -25.43
CA ALA A 608 -2.80 13.25 -25.43
C ALA A 608 -4.19 12.64 -25.21
N VAL A 609 -4.96 13.15 -24.22
CA VAL A 609 -6.35 12.74 -23.96
C VAL A 609 -7.18 12.84 -25.24
N LYS A 610 -7.14 13.99 -25.94
CA LYS A 610 -7.88 14.17 -27.19
C LYS A 610 -7.47 13.19 -28.29
N ILE A 611 -6.19 12.80 -28.36
CA ILE A 611 -5.74 11.80 -29.33
C ILE A 611 -6.30 10.42 -28.95
N ILE A 612 -6.25 10.05 -27.68
CA ILE A 612 -6.78 8.77 -27.20
C ILE A 612 -8.29 8.72 -27.38
N GLU A 613 -9.02 9.78 -27.01
CA GLU A 613 -10.47 9.89 -27.24
C GLU A 613 -10.83 9.71 -28.73
N LYS A 614 -10.02 10.28 -29.63
CA LYS A 614 -10.22 10.13 -31.06
C LYS A 614 -10.04 8.67 -31.53
N ILE A 615 -9.06 7.95 -30.98
CA ILE A 615 -8.77 6.53 -31.31
C ILE A 615 -9.85 5.61 -30.74
N THR A 616 -10.35 5.91 -29.53
CA THR A 616 -11.28 5.06 -28.77
C THR A 616 -12.75 5.39 -29.00
N ARG A 617 -13.03 6.45 -29.80
CA ARG A 617 -14.38 6.93 -30.05
C ARG A 617 -15.27 5.85 -30.66
N GLU A 618 -16.43 5.63 -30.07
CA GLU A 618 -17.43 4.66 -30.51
C GLU A 618 -18.71 5.36 -30.95
N ALA A 619 -19.44 4.70 -31.83
CA ALA A 619 -20.74 5.20 -32.26
C ALA A 619 -21.82 4.86 -31.23
N GLU A 620 -22.53 5.85 -30.74
CA GLU A 620 -23.61 5.69 -29.77
C GLU A 620 -24.93 5.41 -30.49
N ILE A 621 -25.63 4.35 -30.07
CA ILE A 621 -26.97 4.00 -30.62
C ILE A 621 -27.93 5.14 -30.32
N GLY A 622 -28.63 5.61 -31.36
CA GLY A 622 -29.55 6.72 -31.24
C GLY A 622 -28.99 8.11 -31.53
N ALA A 623 -27.64 8.24 -31.54
CA ALA A 623 -27.01 9.50 -31.90
C ALA A 623 -27.02 9.79 -33.39
N THR A 624 -27.03 11.09 -33.75
CA THR A 624 -27.00 11.57 -35.13
C THR A 624 -25.62 12.02 -35.52
N TYR A 625 -25.13 11.53 -36.66
CA TYR A 625 -23.82 11.86 -37.19
C TYR A 625 -23.92 12.48 -38.56
N THR A 626 -23.03 13.40 -38.87
CA THR A 626 -22.81 13.89 -40.23
C THR A 626 -21.62 13.14 -40.80
N GLY A 627 -21.86 12.28 -41.77
CA GLY A 627 -20.84 11.42 -42.34
C GLY A 627 -20.64 11.64 -43.84
N VAL A 628 -19.54 11.14 -44.39
CA VAL A 628 -19.21 11.21 -45.83
C VAL A 628 -19.31 9.82 -46.44
N VAL A 629 -19.98 9.73 -47.60
CA VAL A 629 -20.10 8.48 -48.36
C VAL A 629 -18.73 8.08 -48.91
N LYS A 630 -18.16 6.99 -48.43
CA LYS A 630 -16.88 6.46 -48.89
C LYS A 630 -17.02 5.40 -49.98
N ARG A 631 -18.06 4.59 -49.92
CA ARG A 631 -18.26 3.45 -50.80
C ARG A 631 -19.74 3.16 -50.95
N ILE A 632 -20.14 2.79 -52.18
CA ILE A 632 -21.51 2.41 -52.52
C ILE A 632 -21.50 0.96 -53.00
N GLU A 633 -22.40 0.16 -52.47
CA GLU A 633 -22.67 -1.22 -52.83
C GLU A 633 -24.14 -1.42 -53.23
N SER A 634 -24.51 -2.49 -53.93
CA SER A 634 -25.88 -2.74 -54.37
C SER A 634 -26.92 -2.80 -53.25
N PHE A 635 -26.47 -3.10 -52.01
CA PHE A 635 -27.33 -3.23 -50.84
C PHE A 635 -27.31 -2.03 -49.90
N GLY A 636 -26.42 -1.05 -50.12
CA GLY A 636 -26.32 0.13 -49.23
C GLY A 636 -25.08 0.98 -49.47
N ALA A 637 -24.95 2.02 -48.66
CA ALA A 637 -23.77 2.92 -48.67
C ALA A 637 -22.99 2.83 -47.35
N PHE A 638 -21.66 2.81 -47.47
CA PHE A 638 -20.78 2.94 -46.32
C PHE A 638 -20.44 4.41 -46.10
N ILE A 639 -20.78 4.89 -44.92
CA ILE A 639 -20.62 6.26 -44.50
C ILE A 639 -19.61 6.38 -43.40
N GLU A 640 -18.56 7.13 -43.62
CA GLU A 640 -17.58 7.46 -42.57
C GLU A 640 -18.19 8.54 -41.67
N ILE A 641 -18.54 8.16 -40.42
CA ILE A 641 -19.18 9.05 -39.43
C ILE A 641 -18.14 9.82 -38.60
N PHE A 642 -16.93 9.28 -38.45
CA PHE A 642 -15.73 9.95 -37.97
C PHE A 642 -14.48 9.18 -38.44
N ASP A 643 -13.32 9.80 -38.38
CA ASP A 643 -12.07 9.25 -38.93
C ASP A 643 -11.89 7.77 -38.61
N GLY A 644 -11.87 6.95 -39.69
CA GLY A 644 -11.62 5.51 -39.60
C GLY A 644 -12.82 4.66 -39.17
N THR A 645 -13.98 5.24 -38.89
CA THR A 645 -15.19 4.48 -38.55
C THR A 645 -16.26 4.63 -39.60
N GLU A 646 -16.53 3.54 -40.34
CA GLU A 646 -17.57 3.44 -41.35
C GLU A 646 -18.81 2.72 -40.78
N GLY A 647 -19.98 3.28 -41.05
CA GLY A 647 -21.27 2.63 -40.81
C GLY A 647 -22.01 2.33 -42.09
N LEU A 648 -22.80 1.28 -42.08
CA LEU A 648 -23.63 0.86 -43.24
C LEU A 648 -25.02 1.51 -43.15
N VAL A 649 -25.41 2.31 -44.16
CA VAL A 649 -26.80 2.65 -44.42
C VAL A 649 -27.33 1.66 -45.45
N HIS A 650 -28.16 0.72 -45.03
CA HIS A 650 -28.81 -0.21 -45.94
C HIS A 650 -29.75 0.53 -46.88
N ILE A 651 -29.97 0.05 -48.12
CA ILE A 651 -30.82 0.71 -49.14
C ILE A 651 -32.25 1.03 -48.63
N THR A 652 -32.82 0.20 -47.74
CA THR A 652 -34.14 0.41 -47.11
C THR A 652 -34.14 1.48 -46.02
N GLU A 653 -32.98 1.90 -45.58
CA GLU A 653 -32.77 2.91 -44.55
C GLU A 653 -32.33 4.27 -45.09
N LEU A 654 -32.32 4.42 -46.43
CA LEU A 654 -32.00 5.70 -47.07
C LEU A 654 -33.21 6.67 -47.06
N ARG A 655 -34.43 6.19 -47.48
CA ARG A 655 -35.66 6.98 -47.54
C ARG A 655 -36.89 6.13 -47.22
N HIS A 656 -38.04 6.78 -46.96
CA HIS A 656 -39.33 6.10 -46.78
C HIS A 656 -39.90 5.51 -48.10
N GLU A 657 -39.51 6.10 -49.23
CA GLU A 657 -39.91 5.63 -50.56
C GLU A 657 -39.01 4.47 -51.01
N HIS A 658 -39.48 3.61 -51.88
CA HIS A 658 -38.71 2.49 -52.41
C HIS A 658 -37.58 2.98 -53.32
N VAL A 659 -36.35 2.86 -52.87
CA VAL A 659 -35.13 3.20 -53.62
C VAL A 659 -34.73 1.99 -54.48
N LYS A 660 -34.62 2.19 -55.81
CA LYS A 660 -34.26 1.11 -56.74
C LYS A 660 -32.75 0.86 -56.80
N LYS A 661 -31.95 1.91 -56.72
CA LYS A 661 -30.49 1.85 -56.67
C LYS A 661 -29.97 2.89 -55.71
N VAL A 662 -28.89 2.60 -54.96
CA VAL A 662 -28.29 3.53 -54.00
C VAL A 662 -27.72 4.77 -54.67
N GLU A 663 -27.18 4.62 -55.91
CA GLU A 663 -26.63 5.72 -56.72
C GLU A 663 -27.65 6.75 -57.16
N ASP A 664 -29.00 6.41 -57.15
CA ASP A 664 -30.06 7.34 -57.44
C ASP A 664 -30.25 8.39 -56.32
N VAL A 665 -29.72 8.10 -55.11
CA VAL A 665 -29.92 8.92 -53.92
C VAL A 665 -28.60 9.50 -53.40
N LEU A 666 -27.49 8.78 -53.52
CA LEU A 666 -26.18 9.15 -52.97
C LEU A 666 -25.05 8.95 -53.99
N LYS A 667 -24.01 9.80 -53.87
CA LYS A 667 -22.76 9.68 -54.63
C LYS A 667 -21.59 9.57 -53.66
N ILE A 668 -20.51 8.93 -54.08
CA ILE A 668 -19.24 8.90 -53.31
C ILE A 668 -18.76 10.34 -53.09
N GLY A 669 -18.46 10.70 -51.87
CA GLY A 669 -18.06 12.04 -51.42
C GLY A 669 -19.21 12.92 -50.91
N ASP A 670 -20.50 12.49 -51.08
CA ASP A 670 -21.64 13.23 -50.52
C ASP A 670 -21.58 13.23 -48.98
N THR A 671 -22.00 14.35 -48.39
CA THR A 671 -22.18 14.50 -46.95
C THR A 671 -23.65 14.28 -46.60
N ILE A 672 -23.90 13.36 -45.66
CA ILE A 672 -25.28 12.99 -45.25
C ILE A 672 -25.39 12.91 -43.72
N GLN A 673 -26.55 13.32 -43.20
CA GLN A 673 -26.90 13.07 -41.80
C GLN A 673 -27.51 11.69 -41.65
N VAL A 674 -27.02 10.92 -40.68
CA VAL A 674 -27.45 9.56 -40.40
C VAL A 674 -27.59 9.35 -38.91
N LYS A 675 -28.53 8.52 -38.49
CA LYS A 675 -28.72 8.13 -37.10
C LYS A 675 -28.20 6.69 -36.91
N ALA A 676 -27.41 6.46 -35.89
CA ALA A 676 -27.01 5.09 -35.55
C ALA A 676 -28.20 4.34 -34.95
N ILE A 677 -28.57 3.23 -35.58
CA ILE A 677 -29.71 2.41 -35.16
C ILE A 677 -29.31 1.14 -34.44
N GLU A 678 -28.11 0.64 -34.72
CA GLU A 678 -27.57 -0.60 -34.13
C GLU A 678 -26.07 -0.61 -34.25
N VAL A 679 -25.40 -1.16 -33.21
CA VAL A 679 -23.97 -1.49 -33.23
C VAL A 679 -23.86 -2.98 -32.89
N ASP A 680 -23.27 -3.79 -33.79
CA ASP A 680 -23.18 -5.23 -33.59
C ASP A 680 -22.02 -5.59 -32.64
N GLN A 681 -21.95 -6.84 -32.18
CA GLN A 681 -20.89 -7.34 -31.29
C GLN A 681 -19.47 -7.23 -31.88
N ARG A 682 -19.32 -6.93 -33.15
CA ARG A 682 -18.03 -6.72 -33.84
C ARG A 682 -17.75 -5.22 -34.10
N GLY A 683 -18.53 -4.33 -33.48
CA GLY A 683 -18.38 -2.88 -33.63
C GLY A 683 -18.85 -2.30 -34.96
N ARG A 684 -19.58 -3.08 -35.82
CA ARG A 684 -20.13 -2.57 -37.09
C ARG A 684 -21.38 -1.76 -36.82
N VAL A 685 -21.41 -0.54 -37.32
CA VAL A 685 -22.47 0.43 -37.10
C VAL A 685 -23.51 0.37 -38.24
N ASN A 686 -24.76 0.09 -37.91
CA ASN A 686 -25.87 0.23 -38.82
C ASN A 686 -26.48 1.62 -38.66
N LEU A 687 -26.59 2.33 -39.77
CA LEU A 687 -27.02 3.72 -39.83
C LEU A 687 -28.35 3.82 -40.59
N SER A 688 -29.16 4.84 -40.27
CA SER A 688 -30.40 5.16 -40.97
C SER A 688 -30.47 6.66 -41.25
N ALA A 689 -30.55 7.04 -42.53
CA ALA A 689 -30.94 8.39 -42.95
C ALA A 689 -32.46 8.58 -42.87
N LYS A 690 -33.22 7.53 -43.15
CA LYS A 690 -34.68 7.48 -43.07
C LYS A 690 -35.21 7.82 -41.66
N ALA A 691 -34.51 7.45 -40.58
CA ALA A 691 -34.92 7.76 -39.22
C ALA A 691 -34.90 9.26 -38.87
N LEU A 692 -34.28 10.08 -39.72
CA LEU A 692 -34.23 11.54 -39.59
C LEU A 692 -35.24 12.26 -40.51
N LEU A 693 -35.91 11.51 -41.42
CA LEU A 693 -36.93 12.06 -42.32
C LEU A 693 -38.32 11.96 -41.68
N GLU A 694 -39.15 12.98 -41.89
CA GLU A 694 -40.54 12.94 -41.44
C GLU A 694 -41.31 11.82 -42.19
N LYS A 695 -42.09 11.03 -41.46
CA LYS A 695 -42.95 10.02 -42.06
C LYS A 695 -43.98 10.72 -42.94
N PRO A 696 -44.17 10.30 -44.22
CA PRO A 696 -45.22 10.86 -45.05
C PRO A 696 -46.60 10.60 -44.42
N GLU A 697 -47.46 11.67 -44.35
CA GLU A 697 -48.80 11.50 -43.83
C GLU A 697 -49.60 10.59 -44.79
N PRO A 698 -50.45 9.67 -44.27
CA PRO A 698 -51.26 8.81 -45.08
C PRO A 698 -52.29 9.69 -45.87
N LYS A 699 -52.38 9.50 -47.20
CA LYS A 699 -53.26 10.24 -48.11
C LYS A 699 -54.76 10.07 -47.80
N ILE A 700 -55.12 8.98 -47.11
CA ILE A 700 -56.50 8.61 -46.75
C ILE A 700 -56.52 8.43 -45.21
N LYS A 701 -57.59 9.02 -44.59
CA LYS A 701 -57.75 9.02 -43.12
C LYS A 701 -58.94 8.08 -42.75
N ILE A 702 -58.84 7.51 -41.53
CA ILE A 702 -59.97 6.73 -40.95
C ILE A 702 -61.17 7.65 -40.79
N GLY A 703 -62.36 7.17 -41.23
CA GLY A 703 -63.62 7.88 -41.20
C GLY A 703 -63.99 8.63 -42.54
N GLU A 704 -63.05 8.66 -43.47
CA GLU A 704 -63.40 9.20 -44.83
C GLU A 704 -64.29 8.23 -45.62
N THR A 705 -65.25 8.77 -46.37
CA THR A 705 -66.25 8.04 -47.22
C THR A 705 -65.87 8.12 -48.67
N PHE A 706 -65.93 7.00 -49.35
CA PHE A 706 -65.63 6.87 -50.76
C PHE A 706 -66.65 6.04 -51.44
N THR A 707 -66.93 6.33 -52.71
CA THR A 707 -67.68 5.44 -53.61
C THR A 707 -66.64 4.57 -54.33
N GLY A 708 -66.42 3.33 -53.84
CA GLY A 708 -65.51 2.40 -54.47
C GLY A 708 -66.18 1.51 -55.53
N THR A 709 -65.43 1.13 -56.57
CA THR A 709 -65.93 0.22 -57.63
C THR A 709 -65.40 -1.19 -57.35
N VAL A 710 -66.25 -2.21 -57.27
CA VAL A 710 -65.91 -3.59 -57.06
C VAL A 710 -65.04 -4.12 -58.21
N LYS A 711 -63.77 -4.43 -57.94
CA LYS A 711 -62.77 -4.91 -58.90
C LYS A 711 -62.71 -6.45 -58.96
N ARG A 712 -62.81 -7.10 -57.86
CA ARG A 712 -62.81 -8.54 -57.72
C ARG A 712 -63.55 -8.99 -56.44
N ILE A 713 -64.15 -10.21 -56.52
CA ILE A 713 -64.87 -10.76 -55.40
C ILE A 713 -64.16 -12.07 -54.96
N GLU A 714 -64.02 -12.21 -53.67
CA GLU A 714 -63.39 -13.34 -52.99
C GLU A 714 -64.40 -13.91 -51.96
N LYS A 715 -64.23 -15.16 -51.52
CA LYS A 715 -65.11 -15.78 -50.54
C LYS A 715 -65.29 -15.03 -49.24
N PHE A 716 -64.28 -14.20 -48.84
CA PHE A 716 -64.28 -13.45 -47.63
C PHE A 716 -64.56 -11.95 -47.73
N GLY A 717 -64.78 -11.43 -48.95
CA GLY A 717 -65.10 -10.04 -49.17
C GLY A 717 -64.91 -9.58 -50.64
N ALA A 718 -65.08 -8.31 -50.89
CA ALA A 718 -64.82 -7.68 -52.16
C ALA A 718 -63.73 -6.69 -52.14
N PHE A 719 -62.81 -6.63 -53.12
CA PHE A 719 -61.81 -5.61 -53.27
C PHE A 719 -62.38 -4.47 -54.11
N LEU A 720 -62.43 -3.30 -53.58
CA LEU A 720 -62.88 -2.05 -54.21
C LEU A 720 -61.71 -1.19 -54.61
N THR A 721 -61.77 -0.60 -55.76
CA THR A 721 -60.86 0.45 -56.17
C THR A 721 -61.47 1.79 -55.74
N LEU A 722 -60.71 2.52 -54.94
CA LEU A 722 -61.07 3.87 -54.48
C LEU A 722 -60.47 4.94 -55.42
N ILE A 723 -60.25 6.12 -54.98
CA ILE A 723 -59.62 7.21 -55.73
C ILE A 723 -58.15 6.86 -56.07
N GLU A 724 -57.71 7.21 -57.29
CA GLU A 724 -56.30 7.04 -57.77
C GLU A 724 -55.77 5.62 -57.86
N GLY A 725 -56.69 4.58 -57.91
CA GLY A 725 -56.29 3.21 -58.14
C GLY A 725 -55.88 2.41 -56.87
N GLU A 726 -56.06 2.99 -55.66
CA GLU A 726 -55.86 2.29 -54.41
C GLU A 726 -56.94 1.19 -54.23
N GLU A 727 -56.50 -0.03 -53.95
CA GLU A 727 -57.39 -1.16 -53.70
C GLU A 727 -57.57 -1.43 -52.23
N ALA A 728 -58.82 -1.54 -51.77
CA ALA A 728 -59.07 -1.80 -50.33
C ALA A 728 -60.12 -2.94 -50.21
N LEU A 729 -60.05 -3.68 -49.14
CA LEU A 729 -60.90 -4.83 -48.83
C LEU A 729 -62.17 -4.40 -48.08
N LEU A 730 -63.32 -4.70 -48.66
CA LEU A 730 -64.63 -4.70 -48.00
C LEU A 730 -64.91 -6.13 -47.55
N HIS A 731 -64.73 -6.43 -46.28
CA HIS A 731 -64.99 -7.79 -45.76
C HIS A 731 -66.50 -8.11 -45.80
N VAL A 732 -66.83 -9.43 -46.00
CA VAL A 732 -68.22 -9.86 -46.12
C VAL A 732 -69.15 -9.45 -44.98
N SER A 733 -68.59 -9.39 -43.73
CA SER A 733 -69.32 -8.98 -42.50
C SER A 733 -69.59 -7.47 -42.45
N LYS A 734 -68.94 -6.71 -43.29
CA LYS A 734 -69.00 -5.22 -43.36
C LYS A 734 -69.77 -4.68 -44.57
N ILE A 735 -70.44 -5.57 -45.36
CA ILE A 735 -71.24 -5.20 -46.53
C ILE A 735 -72.61 -4.64 -46.09
N CYS A 736 -73.41 -5.36 -45.34
CA CYS A 736 -74.73 -4.94 -44.84
C CYS A 736 -75.01 -5.50 -43.43
N HIS A 737 -76.16 -5.09 -42.82
CA HIS A 737 -76.53 -5.57 -41.45
C HIS A 737 -77.05 -7.01 -41.44
N GLU A 738 -77.50 -7.51 -42.53
CA GLU A 738 -78.01 -8.90 -42.70
C GLU A 738 -76.87 -9.86 -43.01
N ARG A 739 -77.02 -11.14 -42.63
CA ARG A 739 -75.96 -12.12 -42.86
C ARG A 739 -75.88 -12.50 -44.35
N VAL A 740 -74.82 -12.06 -45.02
CA VAL A 740 -74.52 -12.38 -46.41
C VAL A 740 -73.93 -13.79 -46.48
N ALA A 741 -74.61 -14.74 -47.19
CA ALA A 741 -74.17 -16.11 -47.36
C ALA A 741 -73.04 -16.26 -48.40
N LYS A 742 -73.10 -15.50 -49.48
CA LYS A 742 -72.09 -15.37 -50.52
C LYS A 742 -71.98 -13.92 -50.96
N VAL A 743 -70.78 -13.45 -51.19
CA VAL A 743 -70.55 -12.02 -51.59
C VAL A 743 -71.20 -11.71 -52.93
N GLU A 744 -71.20 -12.71 -53.80
CA GLU A 744 -71.80 -12.57 -55.18
C GLU A 744 -73.33 -12.41 -55.15
N ASP A 745 -74.03 -12.76 -54.05
CA ASP A 745 -75.47 -12.55 -53.92
C ASP A 745 -75.81 -11.09 -53.70
N VAL A 746 -74.91 -10.26 -53.26
CA VAL A 746 -75.11 -8.87 -52.84
C VAL A 746 -74.33 -7.89 -53.73
N LEU A 747 -73.16 -8.26 -54.25
CA LEU A 747 -72.26 -7.43 -55.03
C LEU A 747 -71.80 -8.11 -56.31
N LYS A 748 -71.67 -7.36 -57.38
CA LYS A 748 -71.17 -7.82 -58.69
C LYS A 748 -69.93 -7.00 -59.08
N ILE A 749 -69.00 -7.58 -59.82
CA ILE A 749 -67.86 -6.89 -60.37
C ILE A 749 -68.41 -5.71 -61.21
N GLY A 750 -67.90 -4.53 -60.95
CA GLY A 750 -68.28 -3.24 -61.53
C GLY A 750 -69.34 -2.46 -60.74
N ASP A 751 -69.91 -3.00 -59.68
CA ASP A 751 -70.79 -2.24 -58.79
C ASP A 751 -70.11 -1.10 -58.08
N LYS A 752 -70.84 0.02 -57.93
CA LYS A 752 -70.37 1.13 -57.11
C LYS A 752 -70.97 1.02 -55.71
N VAL A 753 -70.11 1.03 -54.70
CA VAL A 753 -70.53 0.87 -53.31
C VAL A 753 -69.96 2.01 -52.50
N ASP A 754 -70.83 2.68 -51.76
CA ASP A 754 -70.36 3.67 -50.80
C ASP A 754 -69.80 3.01 -49.54
N VAL A 755 -68.59 3.35 -49.18
CA VAL A 755 -67.84 2.74 -48.08
C VAL A 755 -67.14 3.80 -47.24
N ILE A 756 -66.97 3.53 -45.95
CA ILE A 756 -66.19 4.32 -45.04
C ILE A 756 -64.95 3.54 -44.70
N VAL A 757 -63.80 4.24 -44.58
CA VAL A 757 -62.55 3.62 -44.09
C VAL A 757 -62.68 3.37 -42.58
N SER A 758 -62.89 2.12 -42.22
CA SER A 758 -63.08 1.75 -40.79
C SER A 758 -61.80 1.53 -40.03
N GLU A 759 -60.73 1.16 -40.72
CA GLU A 759 -59.38 0.89 -40.07
C GLU A 759 -58.35 0.95 -41.18
N ILE A 760 -57.06 1.37 -40.68
CA ILE A 760 -55.85 1.30 -41.48
C ILE A 760 -54.91 0.41 -40.69
N ASP A 761 -54.46 -0.75 -41.23
CA ASP A 761 -53.58 -1.69 -40.52
C ASP A 761 -52.14 -1.15 -40.45
N GLU A 762 -51.27 -1.79 -39.61
CA GLU A 762 -49.86 -1.38 -39.43
C GLU A 762 -49.04 -1.37 -40.74
N ARG A 763 -49.51 -2.02 -41.79
CA ARG A 763 -48.94 -2.06 -43.14
C ARG A 763 -49.57 -1.05 -44.13
N GLY A 764 -50.43 -0.15 -43.62
CA GLY A 764 -51.05 0.88 -44.37
C GLY A 764 -52.24 0.40 -45.28
N ARG A 765 -52.73 -0.84 -45.10
CA ARG A 765 -53.84 -1.38 -45.92
C ARG A 765 -55.15 -0.91 -45.32
N LEU A 766 -55.99 -0.41 -46.19
CA LEU A 766 -57.36 0.12 -45.88
C LEU A 766 -58.35 -1.01 -45.69
N LYS A 767 -59.09 -0.98 -44.57
CA LYS A 767 -60.30 -1.84 -44.40
C LYS A 767 -61.55 -0.98 -44.51
N LEU A 768 -62.47 -1.44 -45.31
CA LEU A 768 -63.72 -0.72 -45.66
C LEU A 768 -64.92 -1.30 -44.92
N SER A 769 -65.93 -0.45 -44.71
CA SER A 769 -67.26 -0.85 -44.22
C SER A 769 -68.29 -0.07 -44.94
N ALA A 770 -69.29 -0.79 -45.69
CA ALA A 770 -70.47 -0.23 -46.22
C ALA A 770 -71.60 -0.26 -45.17
N LYS A 771 -71.57 -1.28 -44.29
CA LYS A 771 -72.59 -1.48 -43.27
C LYS A 771 -72.68 -0.27 -42.30
N ASP A 772 -71.59 0.43 -42.02
CA ASP A 772 -71.57 1.57 -41.11
C ASP A 772 -72.22 2.83 -41.72
N LEU A 773 -72.51 2.83 -43.03
CA LEU A 773 -73.26 3.86 -43.75
C LEU A 773 -74.76 3.56 -43.88
N ILE A 774 -75.18 2.33 -43.57
CA ILE A 774 -76.59 1.88 -43.69
C ILE A 774 -77.25 2.00 -42.29
N PRO A 775 -78.44 2.68 -42.18
CA PRO A 775 -79.10 2.80 -40.88
C PRO A 775 -79.59 1.43 -40.40
N LYS A 776 -79.33 1.16 -39.09
CA LYS A 776 -79.83 -0.12 -38.46
C LYS A 776 -81.32 -0.19 -38.49
N PRO A 777 -81.98 -1.31 -38.94
CA PRO A 777 -83.40 -1.52 -38.82
C PRO A 777 -83.83 -1.51 -37.34
N LYS A 778 -84.95 -0.71 -37.05
CA LYS A 778 -85.52 -0.64 -35.69
C LYS A 778 -86.04 -2.00 -35.26
N ALA A 779 -85.52 -2.55 -34.17
CA ALA A 779 -86.01 -3.75 -33.50
C ALA A 779 -87.33 -3.38 -32.74
N GLU A 780 -88.41 -4.16 -32.98
CA GLU A 780 -89.64 -4.11 -32.17
C GLU A 780 -89.38 -4.59 -30.78
N VAL A 781 -89.82 -3.79 -29.76
CA VAL A 781 -89.77 -4.07 -28.35
C VAL A 781 -90.85 -5.12 -28.05
N LYS A 782 -90.45 -6.27 -27.52
CA LYS A 782 -91.30 -7.14 -26.70
C LYS A 782 -90.89 -6.97 -25.24
N GLU A 783 -91.91 -6.41 -24.51
CA GLU A 783 -91.95 -6.45 -23.07
C GLU A 783 -92.03 -7.92 -22.58
N GLU A 784 -91.19 -8.28 -21.63
CA GLU A 784 -91.50 -9.42 -20.73
C GLU A 784 -91.07 -9.01 -19.28
N GLN A 785 -92.09 -9.26 -18.46
CA GLN A 785 -92.26 -8.87 -17.07
C GLN A 785 -91.26 -9.47 -16.13
N ALA A 786 -91.09 -8.81 -15.12
CA ALA A 786 -90.32 -9.19 -13.83
C ALA A 786 -90.89 -10.47 -13.23
N THR A 787 -90.01 -11.28 -12.62
CA THR A 787 -90.31 -11.95 -11.34
C THR A 787 -89.00 -12.17 -10.60
N THR A 788 -89.03 -11.66 -9.39
CA THR A 788 -88.16 -11.87 -8.26
C THR A 788 -87.80 -13.32 -8.02
N GLU A 789 -86.58 -13.61 -7.69
CA GLU A 789 -86.09 -14.08 -6.40
C GLU A 789 -84.56 -13.91 -6.31
#